data_484e23fd566369eececb620312033959
#
_entry.id   484e23fd566369eececb620312033959
#
_cell.length_a   1.000
_cell.length_b   1.000
_cell.length_c   1.000
_cell.angle_alpha   90.00
_cell.angle_beta   90.00
_cell.angle_gamma   90.00
#
_symmetry.space_group_name_H-M   'P 1'
#
loop_
_entity.id
_entity.type
_entity.pdbx_description
1 polymer ?
#
loop_
_entity_poly.entity_id
_entity_poly.type
_entity_poly.pdbx_seq_one_letter_code
_entity_poly.pdbx_strand_id
1 'polypeptide(L)'
;MTFKAVTDGVRCLARGAGLLLLALLCNCALQAQVLKPTGTFKVPTGVSAGNTTGTGNTNTSNPNSPNYNPFANDSTNADTSATKGLEYHTEIPDSILRQKVFLLRYNPTRVWIEQAWNPTLDPTGAQFNDALDALNGNYYLGKGFLGHPHTSLFPTLADGLTLRLQPDLYEGYYMRPDNIDFYQTLTPYTVLSYGSSLKKDYSVRVSHTQNIMPGWNAAFTYRLLNPEGVYTSSGATTHYLNATTNYFSTDSRLQAAAGIIWHSFRIDENDGLVNDSIFTYRLQTNRAGIPVNLVGASSRQRDLNLFGRATYSLERQSDKYRYRDSVVARTAGDSVTVLDTIEVVDTIPLRQPHMINAGVVGIELGRDRRKRTIADSTWWVEHTATLFWTNDAYPTHRWRNPLKVTAGIKPHSVTAVVDGDTMTLASLFDPFARVEVAILRSSLTLEADMRSNFNYEMKPDSRFAATLYYPFDSARLTWLSLSATAQNQAPDVRLIHDALAGQNMYLSNIATERYRLRFRHRDIVDLDLRANHMNHNTWYNLGGNIVEGTEGLWLMQGSLTLRLAVGPVHLDMQQLLQHSTDSVQMPTPLWATKNSLYVDLNLFRNTLRAQIGADLRYHTAYYAPSYDPYTGLFMHQNDILIGDYIWADVFLNLQVKRASIYLKAGHVNAIWETQPNYFILPHYPGQRFGLLWGITWAFFD
;
A
#
# COMPACT_ATOMS: atom_id res chain seq x y z
N MET A 1 32.30 31.85 6.41
CA MET A 1 31.24 31.58 7.40
C MET A 1 30.80 30.14 7.18
N THR A 2 31.06 29.31 8.12
CA THR A 2 31.40 27.93 8.03
C THR A 2 30.16 26.99 7.98
N PHE A 3 30.26 25.96 7.21
CA PHE A 3 29.32 24.80 7.03
C PHE A 3 28.76 24.20 8.34
N LYS A 4 29.39 24.51 9.48
CA LYS A 4 28.97 24.06 10.81
C LYS A 4 27.69 24.75 11.31
N ALA A 5 27.45 26.01 10.90
CA ALA A 5 26.24 26.73 11.31
C ALA A 5 24.95 26.24 10.60
N VAL A 6 25.08 25.67 9.40
CA VAL A 6 23.92 25.13 8.64
C VAL A 6 23.52 23.74 9.17
N THR A 7 24.51 22.93 9.60
CA THR A 7 24.25 21.62 10.20
C THR A 7 23.65 21.71 11.59
N ASP A 8 24.01 22.70 12.35
CA ASP A 8 23.44 22.95 13.69
C ASP A 8 22.03 23.57 13.59
N GLY A 9 21.78 24.40 12.58
CA GLY A 9 20.44 24.91 12.24
C GLY A 9 19.45 23.80 11.84
N VAL A 10 19.91 22.82 11.06
CA VAL A 10 19.06 21.67 10.66
C VAL A 10 18.82 20.71 11.83
N ARG A 11 19.79 20.54 12.73
CA ARG A 11 19.60 19.77 13.97
C ARG A 11 18.66 20.46 14.95
N CYS A 12 18.68 21.79 15.01
CA CYS A 12 17.74 22.58 15.80
C CYS A 12 16.33 22.52 15.20
N LEU A 13 16.18 22.60 13.86
CA LEU A 13 14.91 22.46 13.17
C LEU A 13 14.31 21.05 13.31
N ALA A 14 15.12 19.99 13.24
CA ALA A 14 14.66 18.62 13.45
C ALA A 14 14.25 18.36 14.92
N ARG A 15 14.96 18.95 15.89
CA ARG A 15 14.56 18.90 17.30
C ARG A 15 13.34 19.79 17.58
N GLY A 16 13.25 20.96 16.94
CA GLY A 16 12.11 21.84 17.03
C GLY A 16 10.85 21.26 16.42
N ALA A 17 10.96 20.60 15.26
CA ALA A 17 9.84 19.91 14.62
C ALA A 17 9.37 18.70 15.45
N GLY A 18 10.28 17.94 16.05
CA GLY A 18 9.93 16.86 16.98
C GLY A 18 9.23 17.35 18.23
N LEU A 19 9.70 18.47 18.81
CA LEU A 19 9.06 19.10 19.96
C LEU A 19 7.73 19.78 19.61
N LEU A 20 7.60 20.34 18.42
CA LEU A 20 6.34 20.91 17.93
C LEU A 20 5.30 19.80 17.63
N LEU A 21 5.75 18.68 17.10
CA LEU A 21 4.89 17.50 16.91
C LEU A 21 4.46 16.91 18.26
N LEU A 22 5.37 16.81 19.21
CA LEU A 22 5.05 16.38 20.57
C LEU A 22 4.13 17.38 21.31
N ALA A 23 4.34 18.68 21.11
CA ALA A 23 3.49 19.73 21.66
C ALA A 23 2.12 19.77 21.00
N LEU A 24 2.03 19.50 19.69
CA LEU A 24 0.76 19.32 18.97
C LEU A 24 0.02 18.06 19.43
N LEU A 25 0.74 16.95 19.62
CA LEU A 25 0.18 15.70 20.15
C LEU A 25 -0.28 15.87 21.61
N CYS A 26 0.50 16.56 22.44
CA CYS A 26 0.09 16.90 23.81
C CYS A 26 -1.09 17.90 23.84
N ASN A 27 -1.13 18.89 22.96
CA ASN A 27 -2.27 19.81 22.87
C ASN A 27 -3.53 19.12 22.33
N CYS A 28 -3.43 18.21 21.37
CA CYS A 28 -4.57 17.40 20.93
C CYS A 28 -5.06 16.48 22.06
N ALA A 29 -4.16 15.88 22.83
CA ALA A 29 -4.51 15.07 23.99
C ALA A 29 -5.10 15.90 25.14
N LEU A 30 -4.59 17.13 25.35
CA LEU A 30 -5.15 18.06 26.34
C LEU A 30 -6.49 18.67 25.89
N GLN A 31 -6.68 18.94 24.61
CA GLN A 31 -7.97 19.42 24.11
C GLN A 31 -9.03 18.30 24.13
N ALA A 32 -8.64 17.04 23.92
CA ALA A 32 -9.53 15.90 24.11
C ALA A 32 -9.94 15.72 25.59
N GLN A 33 -9.10 16.12 26.54
CA GLN A 33 -9.46 16.14 27.97
C GLN A 33 -10.27 17.39 28.39
N VAL A 34 -10.13 18.51 27.69
CA VAL A 34 -10.85 19.76 28.01
C VAL A 34 -12.26 19.76 27.44
N LEU A 35 -12.56 18.90 26.48
CA LEU A 35 -13.93 18.71 25.94
C LEU A 35 -14.74 17.62 26.69
N LYS A 36 -14.41 17.30 27.94
CA LYS A 36 -15.39 16.68 28.82
C LYS A 36 -16.43 17.75 29.18
N PRO A 37 -17.70 17.62 28.77
CA PRO A 37 -18.73 18.54 29.18
C PRO A 37 -18.96 18.37 30.67
N THR A 38 -18.39 19.23 31.49
CA THR A 38 -18.79 19.45 32.85
C THR A 38 -20.07 20.31 32.84
N GLY A 39 -21.15 19.70 32.41
CA GLY A 39 -22.46 20.28 32.43
C GLY A 39 -23.48 19.20 32.77
N THR A 40 -23.77 19.04 34.06
CA THR A 40 -24.94 18.31 34.50
C THR A 40 -26.19 19.04 33.99
N PHE A 41 -26.68 18.61 32.83
CA PHE A 41 -28.03 19.00 32.42
C PHE A 41 -29.02 18.20 33.27
N LYS A 42 -29.71 18.89 34.18
CA LYS A 42 -30.87 18.36 34.88
C LYS A 42 -31.99 18.14 33.86
N VAL A 43 -32.34 16.88 33.65
CA VAL A 43 -33.55 16.48 32.95
C VAL A 43 -34.77 16.94 33.78
N PRO A 44 -35.76 17.64 33.23
CA PRO A 44 -37.00 17.87 33.92
C PRO A 44 -37.75 16.55 34.08
N THR A 45 -37.88 16.08 35.30
CA THR A 45 -38.79 15.01 35.70
C THR A 45 -40.22 15.55 35.66
N GLY A 46 -41.00 15.02 34.76
CA GLY A 46 -42.44 15.27 34.84
C GLY A 46 -43.19 14.90 33.57
N VAL A 47 -43.44 13.62 33.32
CA VAL A 47 -44.74 13.18 32.74
C VAL A 47 -45.09 11.81 33.35
N SER A 48 -46.25 11.79 33.95
CA SER A 48 -46.94 10.71 34.62
C SER A 48 -47.24 9.53 33.71
N ALA A 49 -47.07 8.33 34.26
CA ALA A 49 -47.47 7.08 33.65
C ALA A 49 -48.98 6.98 33.45
N GLY A 50 -49.40 6.87 32.21
CA GLY A 50 -50.76 6.41 31.86
C GLY A 50 -50.68 4.95 31.39
N ASN A 51 -51.26 4.05 32.19
CA ASN A 51 -51.50 2.65 31.88
C ASN A 51 -52.46 2.54 30.69
N THR A 52 -52.06 1.89 29.60
CA THR A 52 -53.00 1.23 28.70
C THR A 52 -52.42 -0.10 28.25
N THR A 53 -53.10 -1.15 28.64
CA THR A 53 -52.96 -2.53 28.19
C THR A 53 -53.29 -2.64 26.70
N GLY A 54 -52.35 -3.08 25.90
CA GLY A 54 -52.53 -3.39 24.48
C GLY A 54 -51.50 -4.47 24.05
N THR A 55 -52.03 -5.63 23.76
CA THR A 55 -51.37 -6.83 23.29
C THR A 55 -50.68 -6.66 21.94
N GLY A 56 -49.45 -7.15 21.85
CA GLY A 56 -48.81 -7.44 20.56
C GLY A 56 -47.66 -6.50 20.23
N ASN A 57 -46.57 -6.53 20.96
CA ASN A 57 -45.37 -5.80 20.60
C ASN A 57 -44.21 -6.79 20.37
N THR A 58 -43.94 -7.04 19.10
CA THR A 58 -42.68 -7.66 18.72
C THR A 58 -41.58 -6.65 19.02
N ASN A 59 -40.82 -6.94 20.04
CA ASN A 59 -39.74 -6.09 20.54
C ASN A 59 -38.60 -5.96 19.53
N THR A 60 -38.68 -4.95 18.65
CA THR A 60 -37.66 -4.61 17.65
C THR A 60 -36.47 -3.83 18.21
N SER A 61 -36.46 -3.54 19.51
CA SER A 61 -35.42 -2.75 20.19
C SER A 61 -34.35 -3.60 20.90
N ASN A 62 -34.40 -4.92 20.79
CA ASN A 62 -33.39 -5.78 21.39
C ASN A 62 -32.30 -6.10 20.36
N PRO A 63 -31.03 -5.68 20.57
CA PRO A 63 -29.90 -5.94 19.64
C PRO A 63 -29.60 -7.43 19.42
N ASN A 64 -30.15 -8.30 20.25
CA ASN A 64 -29.97 -9.76 20.11
C ASN A 64 -31.15 -10.47 19.41
N SER A 65 -32.12 -9.73 18.89
CA SER A 65 -33.24 -10.29 18.13
C SER A 65 -32.79 -10.61 16.68
N PRO A 66 -33.14 -11.77 16.12
CA PRO A 66 -32.79 -12.10 14.74
C PRO A 66 -33.39 -11.16 13.68
N ASN A 67 -34.36 -10.31 14.08
CA ASN A 67 -34.98 -9.29 13.23
C ASN A 67 -34.58 -7.87 13.58
N TYR A 68 -33.50 -7.67 14.36
CA TYR A 68 -33.02 -6.35 14.70
C TYR A 68 -32.50 -5.62 13.47
N ASN A 69 -33.16 -4.53 13.09
CA ASN A 69 -32.72 -3.61 12.07
C ASN A 69 -32.27 -2.31 12.74
N PRO A 70 -30.96 -2.02 12.80
CA PRO A 70 -30.44 -0.82 13.44
C PRO A 70 -30.88 0.48 12.76
N PHE A 71 -31.48 0.41 11.58
CA PHE A 71 -31.97 1.55 10.81
C PHE A 71 -33.50 1.69 10.83
N ALA A 72 -34.22 0.78 11.46
CA ALA A 72 -35.70 0.80 11.46
C ALA A 72 -36.33 1.86 12.42
N ASN A 73 -35.52 2.42 13.32
CA ASN A 73 -36.02 3.40 14.31
C ASN A 73 -36.04 4.85 13.80
N ASP A 74 -35.48 5.15 12.63
CA ASP A 74 -35.47 6.54 12.13
C ASP A 74 -36.64 6.91 11.22
N SER A 75 -37.51 5.95 10.89
CA SER A 75 -38.59 6.21 9.92
C SER A 75 -40.01 6.33 10.52
N THR A 76 -40.21 6.20 11.85
CA THR A 76 -41.55 6.22 12.47
C THR A 76 -41.79 7.34 13.46
N ASN A 77 -40.84 8.22 13.76
CA ASN A 77 -41.05 9.40 14.56
C ASN A 77 -40.66 10.68 13.81
N ALA A 78 -41.40 10.99 12.76
CA ALA A 78 -41.44 12.34 12.23
C ALA A 78 -42.37 13.17 13.15
N ASP A 79 -41.94 13.45 14.37
CA ASP A 79 -42.57 14.46 15.19
C ASP A 79 -41.95 15.81 14.84
N THR A 80 -42.78 16.65 14.24
CA THR A 80 -42.54 18.04 13.90
C THR A 80 -42.37 18.89 15.16
N SER A 81 -41.20 18.79 15.80
CA SER A 81 -40.70 19.84 16.66
C SER A 81 -39.26 20.10 16.33
N ALA A 82 -39.07 21.24 15.66
CA ALA A 82 -37.76 21.85 15.47
C ALA A 82 -36.99 21.84 16.81
N THR A 83 -35.66 21.53 16.68
CA THR A 83 -34.69 21.57 17.77
C THR A 83 -34.67 20.36 18.72
N LYS A 84 -34.51 19.12 18.20
CA LYS A 84 -33.77 18.14 19.00
C LYS A 84 -32.30 18.22 18.54
N GLY A 85 -31.49 18.80 19.41
CA GLY A 85 -30.04 18.74 19.29
C GLY A 85 -29.61 17.27 19.14
N LEU A 86 -28.59 17.03 18.32
CA LEU A 86 -27.91 15.74 18.20
C LEU A 86 -27.61 15.21 19.62
N GLU A 87 -28.40 14.24 20.10
CA GLU A 87 -28.03 13.47 21.26
C GLU A 87 -26.79 12.65 20.91
N TYR A 88 -25.63 13.11 21.33
CA TYR A 88 -24.44 12.32 21.33
C TYR A 88 -24.60 11.19 22.35
N HIS A 89 -24.94 10.01 21.88
CA HIS A 89 -24.84 8.82 22.72
C HIS A 89 -23.34 8.62 23.05
N THR A 90 -23.02 8.75 24.33
CA THR A 90 -21.64 8.67 24.85
C THR A 90 -20.98 7.29 24.70
N GLU A 91 -21.71 6.29 24.27
CA GLU A 91 -21.19 4.95 24.00
C GLU A 91 -21.75 4.39 22.69
N ILE A 92 -21.16 4.78 21.58
CA ILE A 92 -21.43 4.13 20.29
C ILE A 92 -20.77 2.74 20.34
N PRO A 93 -21.54 1.64 20.16
CA PRO A 93 -20.96 0.30 20.15
C PRO A 93 -19.84 0.17 19.13
N ASP A 94 -18.77 -0.54 19.49
CA ASP A 94 -17.61 -0.77 18.61
C ASP A 94 -18.01 -1.32 17.23
N SER A 95 -19.10 -2.08 17.12
CA SER A 95 -19.65 -2.58 15.88
C SER A 95 -20.14 -1.48 14.93
N ILE A 96 -20.64 -0.37 15.46
CA ILE A 96 -21.10 0.79 14.67
C ILE A 96 -19.93 1.70 14.32
N LEU A 97 -18.97 1.89 15.24
CA LEU A 97 -17.74 2.64 14.96
C LEU A 97 -16.91 1.99 13.85
N ARG A 98 -16.91 0.66 13.79
CA ARG A 98 -16.20 -0.11 12.75
C ARG A 98 -16.75 0.10 11.34
N GLN A 99 -17.98 0.56 11.19
CA GLN A 99 -18.61 0.81 9.89
C GLN A 99 -18.38 2.26 9.39
N LYS A 100 -17.69 3.10 10.17
CA LYS A 100 -17.65 4.55 9.95
C LYS A 100 -16.26 5.11 9.60
N VAL A 101 -15.27 4.26 9.41
CA VAL A 101 -13.97 4.65 8.86
C VAL A 101 -13.86 4.09 7.46
N PHE A 102 -13.79 4.97 6.46
CA PHE A 102 -13.68 4.60 5.06
C PHE A 102 -12.25 4.84 4.60
N LEU A 103 -11.70 3.84 3.94
CA LEU A 103 -10.42 3.92 3.27
C LEU A 103 -10.64 4.33 1.82
N LEU A 104 -10.01 5.40 1.40
CA LEU A 104 -10.02 5.88 0.03
C LEU A 104 -8.68 5.55 -0.62
N ARG A 105 -8.70 4.88 -1.75
CA ARG A 105 -7.49 4.62 -2.53
C ARG A 105 -7.41 5.56 -3.72
N TYR A 106 -6.24 6.13 -3.87
CA TYR A 106 -5.90 6.92 -5.03
C TYR A 106 -5.78 6.01 -6.27
N ASN A 107 -6.47 6.40 -7.32
CA ASN A 107 -6.29 5.79 -8.63
C ASN A 107 -5.93 6.91 -9.62
N PRO A 108 -4.75 6.88 -10.23
CA PRO A 108 -4.30 7.96 -11.12
C PRO A 108 -5.17 8.14 -12.37
N THR A 109 -5.95 7.14 -12.74
CA THR A 109 -6.80 7.17 -13.94
C THR A 109 -8.30 7.16 -13.64
N ARG A 110 -8.70 7.10 -12.37
CA ARG A 110 -10.10 7.00 -11.97
C ARG A 110 -10.42 7.96 -10.83
N VAL A 111 -11.68 8.34 -10.75
CA VAL A 111 -12.25 8.97 -9.57
C VAL A 111 -12.10 8.02 -8.37
N TRP A 112 -11.93 8.58 -7.18
CA TRP A 112 -11.78 7.86 -5.93
C TRP A 112 -12.72 6.67 -5.79
N ILE A 113 -12.16 5.52 -5.46
CA ILE A 113 -12.94 4.34 -5.08
C ILE A 113 -12.99 4.32 -3.56
N GLU A 114 -14.18 4.54 -3.01
CA GLU A 114 -14.45 4.32 -1.60
C GLU A 114 -14.45 2.80 -1.34
N GLN A 115 -13.57 2.36 -0.47
CA GLN A 115 -13.60 1.00 0.07
C GLN A 115 -14.11 1.10 1.51
N ALA A 116 -15.23 0.47 1.80
CA ALA A 116 -15.62 0.25 3.18
C ALA A 116 -14.51 -0.52 3.88
N TRP A 117 -13.83 0.13 4.81
CA TRP A 117 -12.78 -0.51 5.58
C TRP A 117 -13.33 -0.87 6.95
N ASN A 118 -13.17 -2.11 7.31
CA ASN A 118 -13.45 -2.56 8.66
C ASN A 118 -12.13 -2.50 9.44
N PRO A 119 -11.92 -1.51 10.31
CA PRO A 119 -10.69 -1.37 11.08
C PRO A 119 -10.58 -2.40 12.21
N THR A 120 -11.25 -3.56 12.11
CA THR A 120 -10.95 -4.65 13.00
C THR A 120 -9.50 -5.05 12.78
N LEU A 121 -8.73 -4.98 13.84
CA LEU A 121 -7.41 -5.57 13.87
C LEU A 121 -7.62 -7.08 13.73
N ASP A 122 -7.47 -7.58 12.51
CA ASP A 122 -7.43 -9.01 12.28
C ASP A 122 -6.08 -9.51 12.77
N PRO A 123 -6.02 -10.48 13.68
CA PRO A 123 -4.76 -11.05 14.12
C PRO A 123 -4.08 -11.87 13.03
N THR A 124 -4.81 -12.21 11.95
CA THR A 124 -4.26 -13.01 10.84
C THR A 124 -3.09 -12.28 10.20
N GLY A 125 -1.92 -12.89 10.25
CA GLY A 125 -0.70 -12.31 9.73
C GLY A 125 -0.12 -11.18 10.58
N ALA A 126 -0.53 -11.02 11.85
CA ALA A 126 0.03 -10.01 12.75
C ALA A 126 1.55 -10.10 12.86
N GLN A 127 2.10 -11.31 12.82
CA GLN A 127 3.54 -11.58 12.79
C GLN A 127 4.24 -11.04 11.52
N PHE A 128 3.49 -10.70 10.46
CA PHE A 128 3.99 -10.07 9.24
C PHE A 128 3.68 -8.58 9.16
N ASN A 129 2.75 -8.10 9.99
CA ASN A 129 2.43 -6.67 10.09
C ASN A 129 3.53 -5.90 10.79
N ASP A 130 4.43 -6.61 11.48
CA ASP A 130 5.63 -5.99 11.97
C ASP A 130 6.53 -5.62 10.79
N ALA A 131 7.03 -4.41 10.90
CA ALA A 131 8.04 -3.92 10.01
C ALA A 131 9.27 -4.82 9.97
N LEU A 132 9.56 -5.53 11.06
CA LEU A 132 10.71 -6.43 11.15
C LEU A 132 10.60 -7.65 10.23
N ASP A 133 9.44 -7.95 9.71
CA ASP A 133 9.21 -9.11 8.83
C ASP A 133 8.41 -8.77 7.54
N ALA A 134 8.14 -7.50 7.31
CA ALA A 134 7.29 -7.06 6.19
C ALA A 134 7.80 -7.51 4.82
N LEU A 135 9.12 -7.60 4.63
CA LEU A 135 9.71 -8.07 3.37
C LEU A 135 9.53 -9.56 3.15
N ASN A 136 9.56 -10.36 4.22
CA ASN A 136 9.40 -11.80 4.13
C ASN A 136 8.01 -12.21 3.61
N GLY A 137 7.03 -11.31 3.75
CA GLY A 137 5.69 -11.48 3.19
C GLY A 137 5.62 -11.37 1.66
N ASN A 138 6.58 -10.70 1.03
CA ASN A 138 6.53 -10.30 -0.37
C ASN A 138 7.63 -10.91 -1.26
N TYR A 139 8.31 -11.96 -0.79
CA TYR A 139 9.40 -12.60 -1.54
C TYR A 139 10.57 -11.66 -1.91
N TYR A 140 10.91 -10.74 -1.02
CA TYR A 140 12.12 -9.94 -1.15
C TYR A 140 13.28 -10.59 -0.38
N LEU A 141 14.46 -10.54 -0.98
CA LEU A 141 15.73 -10.88 -0.34
C LEU A 141 16.53 -9.61 -0.10
N GLY A 142 16.76 -9.28 1.14
CA GLY A 142 17.63 -8.19 1.55
C GLY A 142 18.94 -8.70 2.12
N LYS A 143 19.77 -7.78 2.61
CA LYS A 143 21.05 -8.08 3.28
C LYS A 143 20.90 -8.80 4.64
N GLY A 144 19.79 -9.48 4.88
CA GLY A 144 19.49 -10.21 6.10
C GLY A 144 18.84 -9.41 7.22
N PHE A 145 18.66 -8.10 7.06
CA PHE A 145 18.07 -7.23 8.06
C PHE A 145 17.05 -6.28 7.45
N LEU A 146 16.12 -5.87 8.29
CA LEU A 146 15.08 -4.93 7.91
C LEU A 146 15.65 -3.55 7.58
N GLY A 147 15.02 -2.85 6.64
CA GLY A 147 15.46 -1.51 6.24
C GLY A 147 16.65 -1.49 5.30
N HIS A 148 17.26 -2.64 5.03
CA HIS A 148 18.39 -2.76 4.10
C HIS A 148 17.94 -2.83 2.63
N PRO A 149 18.84 -2.53 1.67
CA PRO A 149 18.63 -2.79 0.26
C PRO A 149 18.21 -4.24 0.01
N HIS A 150 17.29 -4.45 -0.91
CA HIS A 150 16.75 -5.76 -1.22
C HIS A 150 16.44 -5.90 -2.72
N THR A 151 16.36 -7.13 -3.16
CA THR A 151 15.91 -7.52 -4.50
C THR A 151 14.72 -8.46 -4.41
N SER A 152 13.91 -8.54 -5.45
CA SER A 152 12.75 -9.42 -5.49
C SER A 152 13.12 -10.81 -6.00
N LEU A 153 12.69 -11.86 -5.29
CA LEU A 153 12.71 -13.25 -5.80
C LEU A 153 11.76 -13.43 -6.99
N PHE A 154 10.76 -12.56 -7.10
CA PHE A 154 9.75 -12.58 -8.16
C PHE A 154 9.76 -11.22 -8.87
N PRO A 155 10.74 -10.98 -9.74
CA PRO A 155 10.86 -9.70 -10.43
C PRO A 155 9.59 -9.41 -11.23
N THR A 156 9.00 -8.25 -10.98
CA THR A 156 7.85 -7.76 -11.72
C THR A 156 8.29 -6.63 -12.63
N LEU A 157 8.07 -6.80 -13.93
CA LEU A 157 8.31 -5.72 -14.87
C LEU A 157 7.32 -4.59 -14.65
N ALA A 158 7.80 -3.35 -14.72
CA ALA A 158 6.96 -2.18 -14.52
C ALA A 158 5.75 -2.17 -15.46
N ASP A 159 4.58 -1.88 -14.89
CA ASP A 159 3.33 -1.81 -15.64
C ASP A 159 3.02 -0.33 -15.96
N GLY A 160 3.66 0.19 -16.99
CA GLY A 160 3.61 1.59 -17.41
C GLY A 160 4.99 2.12 -17.80
N LEU A 161 4.99 3.24 -18.50
CA LEU A 161 6.22 3.95 -18.83
C LEU A 161 6.74 4.66 -17.57
N THR A 162 7.83 4.14 -17.02
CA THR A 162 8.50 4.72 -15.83
C THR A 162 9.89 5.19 -16.22
N LEU A 163 10.22 6.42 -15.85
CA LEU A 163 11.59 6.90 -15.91
C LEU A 163 12.19 6.75 -14.50
N ARG A 164 13.33 6.10 -14.39
CA ARG A 164 14.00 5.84 -13.12
C ARG A 164 15.46 6.24 -13.20
N LEU A 165 15.98 6.73 -12.08
CA LEU A 165 17.41 6.94 -11.95
C LEU A 165 18.16 5.60 -11.99
N GLN A 166 17.70 4.65 -11.19
CA GLN A 166 18.23 3.29 -11.02
C GLN A 166 17.15 2.39 -10.43
N PRO A 167 17.34 1.05 -10.40
CA PRO A 167 16.43 0.15 -9.71
C PRO A 167 16.19 0.56 -8.25
N ASP A 168 14.94 0.47 -7.78
CA ASP A 168 14.57 0.81 -6.42
C ASP A 168 15.10 -0.24 -5.43
N LEU A 169 16.12 0.13 -4.66
CA LEU A 169 16.74 -0.74 -3.65
C LEU A 169 15.86 -1.00 -2.43
N TYR A 170 14.85 -0.18 -2.25
CA TYR A 170 13.96 -0.20 -1.09
C TYR A 170 12.49 -0.35 -1.49
N GLU A 171 12.21 -0.95 -2.66
CA GLU A 171 10.87 -1.02 -3.25
C GLU A 171 9.79 -1.50 -2.26
N GLY A 172 10.08 -2.55 -1.49
CA GLY A 172 9.16 -3.10 -0.50
C GLY A 172 8.85 -2.17 0.69
N TYR A 173 9.63 -1.11 0.87
CA TYR A 173 9.44 -0.13 1.95
C TYR A 173 8.85 1.19 1.46
N TYR A 174 8.86 1.45 0.14
CA TYR A 174 8.41 2.73 -0.39
C TYR A 174 6.92 2.95 -0.22
N MET A 175 6.59 4.12 0.28
CA MET A 175 5.27 4.71 0.15
C MET A 175 5.27 5.59 -1.10
N ARG A 176 4.27 5.41 -1.96
CA ARG A 176 4.06 6.21 -3.17
C ARG A 176 2.64 6.78 -3.17
N PRO A 177 2.34 7.83 -3.93
CA PRO A 177 1.00 8.40 -3.97
C PRO A 177 -0.11 7.40 -4.32
N ASP A 178 0.21 6.35 -5.08
CA ASP A 178 -0.70 5.29 -5.51
C ASP A 178 -0.93 4.17 -4.49
N ASN A 179 -0.06 4.06 -3.46
CA ASN A 179 -0.14 3.02 -2.44
C ASN A 179 -0.35 3.54 -1.01
N ILE A 180 -0.46 4.85 -0.81
CA ILE A 180 -0.82 5.42 0.49
C ILE A 180 -2.32 5.47 0.69
N ASP A 181 -2.72 5.43 1.95
CA ASP A 181 -4.12 5.46 2.34
C ASP A 181 -4.60 6.90 2.55
N PHE A 182 -5.76 7.21 2.01
CA PHE A 182 -6.55 8.38 2.35
C PHE A 182 -7.77 7.93 3.13
N TYR A 183 -8.29 8.80 3.98
CA TYR A 183 -9.34 8.43 4.91
C TYR A 183 -10.54 9.37 4.81
N GLN A 184 -11.69 8.84 5.18
CA GLN A 184 -12.85 9.60 5.58
C GLN A 184 -13.36 8.99 6.87
N THR A 185 -13.40 9.78 7.93
CA THR A 185 -13.73 9.28 9.28
C THR A 185 -14.81 10.12 9.92
N LEU A 186 -15.72 9.48 10.63
CA LEU A 186 -16.72 10.19 11.45
C LEU A 186 -16.19 10.54 12.84
N THR A 187 -15.24 9.73 13.32
CA THR A 187 -14.54 9.96 14.59
C THR A 187 -13.03 9.91 14.34
N PRO A 188 -12.20 10.58 15.13
CA PRO A 188 -10.77 10.44 15.06
C PRO A 188 -10.34 8.97 15.17
N TYR A 189 -9.35 8.57 14.37
CA TYR A 189 -8.83 7.21 14.38
C TYR A 189 -7.31 7.24 14.51
N THR A 190 -6.80 6.54 15.53
CA THR A 190 -5.37 6.48 15.82
C THR A 190 -4.92 5.04 15.94
N VAL A 191 -3.80 4.69 15.31
CA VAL A 191 -3.15 3.39 15.45
C VAL A 191 -1.72 3.59 15.94
N LEU A 192 -1.39 2.88 17.02
CA LEU A 192 -0.04 2.80 17.54
C LEU A 192 0.45 1.36 17.40
N SER A 193 1.63 1.18 16.81
CA SER A 193 2.28 -0.13 16.74
C SER A 193 3.70 -0.02 17.27
N TYR A 194 4.10 -1.01 18.02
CA TYR A 194 5.46 -1.20 18.50
C TYR A 194 5.84 -2.65 18.28
N GLY A 195 7.02 -2.88 17.72
CA GLY A 195 7.61 -4.19 17.56
C GLY A 195 9.06 -4.16 18.03
N SER A 196 9.54 -5.28 18.58
CA SER A 196 10.92 -5.38 19.05
C SER A 196 11.43 -6.80 18.97
N SER A 197 12.73 -6.97 18.85
CA SER A 197 13.45 -8.21 19.08
C SER A 197 14.20 -8.18 20.40
N LEU A 198 14.63 -9.33 20.88
CA LEU A 198 15.49 -9.40 22.07
C LEU A 198 16.88 -8.79 21.87
N LYS A 199 17.22 -8.35 20.66
CA LYS A 199 18.52 -7.81 20.26
C LYS A 199 18.51 -6.29 20.06
N LYS A 200 17.57 -5.59 20.66
CA LYS A 200 17.39 -4.14 20.54
C LYS A 200 16.89 -3.63 19.18
N ASP A 201 16.56 -4.53 18.23
CA ASP A 201 15.84 -4.10 17.04
C ASP A 201 14.45 -3.62 17.45
N TYR A 202 14.02 -2.49 16.93
CA TYR A 202 12.68 -2.02 17.21
C TYR A 202 12.04 -1.32 16.00
N SER A 203 10.75 -1.39 15.97
CA SER A 203 9.90 -0.65 15.03
C SER A 203 8.82 0.12 15.80
N VAL A 204 8.54 1.33 15.34
CA VAL A 204 7.44 2.16 15.86
C VAL A 204 6.62 2.64 14.70
N ARG A 205 5.29 2.55 14.79
CA ARG A 205 4.37 3.16 13.84
C ARG A 205 3.31 3.93 14.59
N VAL A 206 3.07 5.16 14.15
CA VAL A 206 1.96 6.01 14.61
C VAL A 206 1.21 6.46 13.37
N SER A 207 -0.09 6.20 13.34
CA SER A 207 -0.99 6.69 12.29
C SER A 207 -2.16 7.39 12.95
N HIS A 208 -2.51 8.56 12.46
CA HIS A 208 -3.66 9.32 12.95
C HIS A 208 -4.41 9.93 11.78
N THR A 209 -5.73 9.89 11.83
CA THR A 209 -6.61 10.51 10.84
C THR A 209 -7.84 11.09 11.50
N GLN A 210 -8.24 12.26 11.02
CA GLN A 210 -9.40 12.98 11.51
C GLN A 210 -10.03 13.82 10.40
N ASN A 211 -11.35 13.88 10.37
CA ASN A 211 -12.03 14.90 9.59
C ASN A 211 -11.97 16.23 10.33
N ILE A 212 -11.40 17.26 9.68
CA ILE A 212 -11.32 18.63 10.20
C ILE A 212 -12.69 19.29 10.08
N MET A 213 -13.39 19.00 8.98
CA MET A 213 -14.77 19.40 8.72
C MET A 213 -15.44 18.36 7.82
N PRO A 214 -16.77 18.39 7.64
CA PRO A 214 -17.45 17.50 6.71
C PRO A 214 -16.80 17.55 5.33
N GLY A 215 -16.42 16.40 4.79
CA GLY A 215 -15.75 16.28 3.49
C GLY A 215 -14.27 16.62 3.47
N TRP A 216 -13.66 17.11 4.56
CA TRP A 216 -12.23 17.40 4.62
C TRP A 216 -11.52 16.58 5.69
N ASN A 217 -10.68 15.65 5.27
CA ASN A 217 -9.87 14.81 6.14
C ASN A 217 -8.39 15.20 6.11
N ALA A 218 -7.71 15.01 7.22
CA ALA A 218 -6.27 15.05 7.33
C ALA A 218 -5.78 13.78 8.04
N ALA A 219 -4.67 13.25 7.56
CA ALA A 219 -4.05 12.07 8.13
C ALA A 219 -2.53 12.19 8.12
N PHE A 220 -1.88 11.54 9.07
CA PHE A 220 -0.44 11.33 9.02
C PHE A 220 -0.08 9.93 9.48
N THR A 221 1.00 9.40 8.95
CA THR A 221 1.63 8.16 9.40
C THR A 221 3.13 8.38 9.52
N TYR A 222 3.67 8.05 10.67
CA TYR A 222 5.10 7.99 10.90
C TYR A 222 5.51 6.59 11.27
N ARG A 223 6.63 6.11 10.71
CA ARG A 223 7.21 4.80 11.02
C ARG A 223 8.71 4.95 11.17
N LEU A 224 9.24 4.31 12.19
CA LEU A 224 10.66 4.19 12.47
C LEU A 224 11.03 2.72 12.49
N LEU A 225 12.09 2.35 11.78
CA LEU A 225 12.72 1.04 11.82
C LEU A 225 14.16 1.23 12.26
N ASN A 226 14.60 0.49 13.27
CA ASN A 226 15.96 0.59 13.79
C ASN A 226 16.51 -0.79 14.16
N PRO A 227 16.84 -1.65 13.16
CA PRO A 227 17.57 -2.87 13.42
C PRO A 227 19.04 -2.55 13.76
N GLU A 228 19.55 -3.11 14.85
CA GLU A 228 20.96 -2.96 15.24
C GLU A 228 21.88 -3.83 14.39
N GLY A 229 21.32 -4.92 13.84
CA GLY A 229 22.08 -5.92 13.11
C GLY A 229 22.83 -6.89 14.03
N VAL A 230 23.51 -7.85 13.44
CA VAL A 230 24.21 -8.92 14.18
C VAL A 230 25.70 -8.93 13.89
N TYR A 231 26.07 -8.47 12.70
CA TYR A 231 27.47 -8.37 12.25
C TYR A 231 27.98 -6.95 12.44
N THR A 232 29.28 -6.78 12.44
CA THR A 232 29.89 -5.44 12.46
C THR A 232 29.36 -4.61 11.28
N SER A 233 29.04 -3.34 11.50
CA SER A 233 28.52 -2.42 10.47
C SER A 233 27.32 -2.97 9.70
N SER A 234 26.33 -3.56 10.40
CA SER A 234 25.12 -4.11 9.79
C SER A 234 23.81 -3.49 10.33
N GLY A 235 23.90 -2.35 10.99
CA GLY A 235 22.75 -1.61 11.48
C GLY A 235 22.06 -0.80 10.40
N ALA A 236 20.80 -0.43 10.66
CA ALA A 236 20.05 0.49 9.81
C ALA A 236 19.18 1.41 10.67
N THR A 237 18.89 2.59 10.16
CA THR A 237 17.86 3.47 10.73
C THR A 237 17.03 4.03 9.59
N THR A 238 15.74 3.74 9.59
CA THR A 238 14.87 4.13 8.51
C THR A 238 13.66 4.87 9.06
N HIS A 239 13.40 6.04 8.51
CA HIS A 239 12.25 6.87 8.83
C HIS A 239 11.32 6.98 7.63
N TYR A 240 10.04 6.86 7.88
CA TYR A 240 8.96 7.10 6.93
C TYR A 240 8.00 8.10 7.54
N LEU A 241 7.62 9.09 6.77
CA LEU A 241 6.56 10.03 7.12
C LEU A 241 5.68 10.22 5.90
N ASN A 242 4.38 10.07 6.06
CA ASN A 242 3.43 10.61 5.12
C ASN A 242 2.43 11.50 5.86
N ALA A 243 2.08 12.61 5.24
CA ALA A 243 1.00 13.47 5.66
C ALA A 243 0.11 13.70 4.45
N THR A 244 -1.18 13.41 4.59
CA THR A 244 -2.16 13.47 3.51
C THR A 244 -3.38 14.28 3.91
N THR A 245 -3.99 14.88 2.92
CA THR A 245 -5.27 15.55 3.07
C THR A 245 -6.14 15.28 1.85
N ASN A 246 -7.44 15.13 2.05
CA ASN A 246 -8.41 15.00 0.97
C ASN A 246 -9.68 15.79 1.30
N TYR A 247 -10.26 16.36 0.26
CA TYR A 247 -11.45 17.18 0.32
C TYR A 247 -12.47 16.78 -0.73
N PHE A 248 -13.72 16.71 -0.32
CA PHE A 248 -14.89 16.50 -1.17
C PHE A 248 -15.86 17.65 -0.95
N SER A 249 -16.22 18.35 -2.01
CA SER A 249 -17.24 19.39 -1.92
C SER A 249 -18.61 18.78 -1.60
N THR A 250 -19.49 19.58 -1.01
CA THR A 250 -20.85 19.15 -0.62
C THR A 250 -21.69 18.67 -1.80
N ASP A 251 -21.44 19.23 -2.99
CA ASP A 251 -22.07 18.83 -4.23
C ASP A 251 -21.34 17.65 -4.93
N SER A 252 -20.29 17.08 -4.30
CA SER A 252 -19.45 16.00 -4.80
C SER A 252 -18.78 16.26 -6.17
N ARG A 253 -18.79 17.52 -6.65
CA ARG A 253 -18.22 17.89 -7.96
C ARG A 253 -16.73 18.10 -7.89
N LEU A 254 -16.24 18.76 -6.84
CA LEU A 254 -14.83 18.99 -6.61
C LEU A 254 -14.30 17.96 -5.64
N GLN A 255 -13.29 17.24 -6.06
CA GLN A 255 -12.51 16.33 -5.21
C GLN A 255 -11.05 16.75 -5.32
N ALA A 256 -10.40 16.92 -4.17
CA ALA A 256 -9.00 17.28 -4.11
C ALA A 256 -8.27 16.39 -3.11
N ALA A 257 -7.01 16.11 -3.38
CA ALA A 257 -6.12 15.42 -2.46
C ALA A 257 -4.71 15.96 -2.61
N ALA A 258 -3.98 16.00 -1.53
CA ALA A 258 -2.57 16.37 -1.53
C ALA A 258 -1.83 15.60 -0.45
N GLY A 259 -0.52 15.50 -0.59
CA GLY A 259 0.28 14.86 0.42
C GLY A 259 1.77 15.10 0.27
N ILE A 260 2.46 14.76 1.35
CA ILE A 260 3.91 14.77 1.48
C ILE A 260 4.31 13.38 1.92
N ILE A 261 5.26 12.78 1.19
CA ILE A 261 5.88 11.52 1.55
C ILE A 261 7.37 11.77 1.71
N TRP A 262 7.91 11.41 2.86
CA TRP A 262 9.32 11.53 3.13
C TRP A 262 9.90 10.23 3.66
N HIS A 263 11.02 9.81 3.06
CA HIS A 263 11.79 8.65 3.49
C HIS A 263 13.23 9.08 3.82
N SER A 264 13.82 8.42 4.79
CA SER A 264 15.25 8.55 5.10
C SER A 264 15.79 7.21 5.51
N PHE A 265 16.63 6.64 4.67
CA PHE A 265 17.36 5.40 4.91
C PHE A 265 18.80 5.75 5.29
N ARG A 266 19.26 5.24 6.40
CA ARG A 266 20.66 5.23 6.80
C ARG A 266 21.05 3.80 7.09
N ILE A 267 22.02 3.28 6.35
CA ILE A 267 22.46 1.90 6.42
C ILE A 267 23.94 1.90 6.73
N ASP A 268 24.34 1.10 7.71
CA ASP A 268 25.75 0.81 7.94
C ASP A 268 26.18 -0.29 6.95
N GLU A 269 27.24 -0.04 6.21
CA GLU A 269 27.68 -0.89 5.10
C GLU A 269 28.87 -1.73 5.54
N ASN A 270 28.78 -3.07 5.35
CA ASN A 270 29.83 -4.01 5.74
C ASN A 270 30.40 -4.84 4.58
N ASP A 271 29.82 -4.73 3.38
CA ASP A 271 30.25 -5.43 2.16
C ASP A 271 30.37 -6.96 2.33
N GLY A 272 29.53 -7.54 3.19
CA GLY A 272 29.48 -8.96 3.44
C GLY A 272 30.66 -9.51 4.27
N LEU A 273 30.68 -10.83 4.44
CA LEU A 273 31.76 -11.52 5.17
C LEU A 273 33.03 -11.64 4.32
N VAL A 274 34.19 -11.48 4.95
CA VAL A 274 35.50 -11.72 4.28
C VAL A 274 35.65 -13.19 3.86
N ASN A 275 35.13 -14.11 4.67
CA ASN A 275 35.19 -15.54 4.41
C ASN A 275 33.97 -16.26 4.98
N ASP A 276 33.15 -16.80 4.07
CA ASP A 276 31.92 -17.52 4.40
C ASP A 276 32.16 -18.80 5.21
N SER A 277 33.36 -19.42 5.10
CA SER A 277 33.71 -20.62 5.85
C SER A 277 33.73 -20.37 7.36
N ILE A 278 34.03 -19.15 7.82
CA ILE A 278 34.03 -18.80 9.26
C ILE A 278 32.61 -18.94 9.82
N PHE A 279 31.62 -18.55 9.02
CA PHE A 279 30.21 -18.69 9.36
C PHE A 279 29.74 -20.16 9.25
N THR A 280 29.98 -20.80 8.11
CA THR A 280 29.51 -22.15 7.78
C THR A 280 30.06 -23.22 8.74
N TYR A 281 31.33 -23.12 9.10
CA TYR A 281 31.96 -24.08 10.04
C TYR A 281 31.94 -23.60 11.50
N ARG A 282 31.26 -22.48 11.78
CA ARG A 282 31.15 -21.91 13.14
C ARG A 282 32.49 -21.68 13.82
N LEU A 283 33.51 -21.30 13.05
CA LEU A 283 34.84 -21.03 13.59
C LEU A 283 34.85 -19.84 14.56
N GLN A 284 33.87 -18.96 14.43
CA GLN A 284 33.61 -17.86 15.36
C GLN A 284 32.17 -17.93 15.85
N THR A 285 31.98 -18.06 17.15
CA THR A 285 30.65 -18.15 17.78
C THR A 285 29.97 -16.78 17.95
N ASN A 286 30.77 -15.74 18.20
CA ASN A 286 30.29 -14.38 18.26
C ASN A 286 30.25 -13.79 16.85
N ARG A 287 29.08 -13.56 16.31
CA ARG A 287 28.88 -13.05 14.95
C ARG A 287 29.42 -11.64 14.75
N ALA A 288 29.36 -10.79 15.77
CA ALA A 288 29.97 -9.47 15.72
C ALA A 288 31.51 -9.53 15.61
N GLY A 289 32.13 -10.68 15.92
CA GLY A 289 33.56 -10.91 15.75
C GLY A 289 33.95 -11.54 14.40
N ILE A 290 32.97 -11.89 13.53
CA ILE A 290 33.28 -12.38 12.19
C ILE A 290 33.75 -11.20 11.33
N PRO A 291 34.91 -11.29 10.68
CA PRO A 291 35.43 -10.23 9.85
C PRO A 291 34.53 -9.91 8.66
N VAL A 292 34.34 -8.64 8.39
CA VAL A 292 33.57 -8.10 7.25
C VAL A 292 34.48 -7.29 6.35
N ASN A 293 34.15 -7.18 5.06
CA ASN A 293 34.99 -6.51 4.07
C ASN A 293 35.07 -4.99 4.31
N LEU A 294 34.03 -4.40 4.89
CA LEU A 294 33.95 -2.95 5.07
C LEU A 294 33.52 -2.61 6.50
N VAL A 295 34.23 -1.69 7.15
CA VAL A 295 33.94 -1.25 8.52
C VAL A 295 33.86 0.27 8.58
N GLY A 296 32.80 0.78 9.25
CA GLY A 296 32.63 2.22 9.48
C GLY A 296 32.08 3.02 8.30
N ALA A 297 31.75 2.36 7.19
CA ALA A 297 31.06 3.00 6.08
C ALA A 297 29.54 3.05 6.31
N SER A 298 28.89 4.06 5.75
CA SER A 298 27.43 4.16 5.80
C SER A 298 26.91 4.81 4.54
N SER A 299 25.80 4.28 4.04
CA SER A 299 25.02 4.87 2.95
C SER A 299 23.81 5.62 3.52
N ARG A 300 23.40 6.65 2.80
CA ARG A 300 22.19 7.40 3.14
C ARG A 300 21.39 7.72 1.89
N GLN A 301 20.10 7.40 1.94
CA GLN A 301 19.15 7.84 0.93
C GLN A 301 18.05 8.68 1.58
N ARG A 302 17.66 9.77 0.93
CA ARG A 302 16.56 10.64 1.35
C ARG A 302 15.69 10.94 0.15
N ASP A 303 14.40 10.69 0.32
CA ASP A 303 13.41 10.90 -0.70
C ASP A 303 12.31 11.81 -0.18
N LEU A 304 11.87 12.73 -1.01
CA LEU A 304 10.77 13.64 -0.72
C LEU A 304 9.85 13.68 -1.94
N ASN A 305 8.64 13.21 -1.77
CA ASN A 305 7.60 13.30 -2.79
C ASN A 305 6.50 14.25 -2.29
N LEU A 306 6.21 15.26 -3.09
CA LEU A 306 5.11 16.19 -2.91
C LEU A 306 4.13 15.96 -4.04
N PHE A 307 2.86 15.80 -3.75
CA PHE A 307 1.86 15.60 -4.78
C PHE A 307 0.54 16.28 -4.43
N GLY A 308 -0.20 16.61 -5.45
CA GLY A 308 -1.54 17.15 -5.35
C GLY A 308 -2.38 16.75 -6.55
N ARG A 309 -3.65 16.51 -6.33
CA ARG A 309 -4.62 16.18 -7.36
C ARG A 309 -5.90 16.93 -7.10
N ALA A 310 -6.51 17.46 -8.16
CA ALA A 310 -7.86 17.98 -8.12
C ALA A 310 -8.64 17.46 -9.32
N THR A 311 -9.88 17.05 -9.09
CA THR A 311 -10.81 16.62 -10.14
C THR A 311 -12.12 17.38 -10.01
N TYR A 312 -12.68 17.76 -11.15
CA TYR A 312 -13.95 18.46 -11.21
C TYR A 312 -14.91 17.75 -12.15
N SER A 313 -16.08 17.34 -11.63
CA SER A 313 -17.13 16.72 -12.42
C SER A 313 -17.91 17.77 -13.19
N LEU A 314 -17.96 17.60 -14.51
CA LEU A 314 -18.74 18.43 -15.42
C LEU A 314 -20.22 18.05 -15.43
N GLU A 315 -20.55 16.93 -14.83
CA GLU A 315 -21.94 16.48 -14.71
C GLU A 315 -22.72 17.38 -13.75
N ARG A 316 -23.92 17.69 -14.16
CA ARG A 316 -24.89 18.37 -13.29
C ARG A 316 -25.85 17.31 -12.78
N GLN A 317 -25.70 16.90 -11.53
CA GLN A 317 -26.77 16.16 -10.85
C GLN A 317 -27.98 17.12 -10.79
N SER A 318 -28.98 16.86 -11.60
CA SER A 318 -30.24 17.52 -11.40
C SER A 318 -30.97 16.74 -10.32
N ASP A 319 -30.90 17.20 -9.08
CA ASP A 319 -31.80 16.79 -8.01
C ASP A 319 -33.22 17.27 -8.36
N LYS A 320 -33.77 16.74 -9.42
CA LYS A 320 -35.17 16.92 -9.73
C LYS A 320 -35.94 15.87 -8.95
N TYR A 321 -36.19 16.16 -7.68
CA TYR A 321 -37.24 15.50 -6.95
C TYR A 321 -38.58 15.89 -7.61
N ARG A 322 -39.37 14.91 -8.04
CA ARG A 322 -40.78 15.15 -8.33
C ARG A 322 -41.52 15.03 -6.99
N TYR A 323 -42.07 16.13 -6.58
CA TYR A 323 -43.11 16.13 -5.56
C TYR A 323 -44.39 15.59 -6.22
N ARG A 324 -44.93 14.59 -5.61
CA ARG A 324 -46.25 14.06 -5.98
C ARG A 324 -47.17 14.34 -4.80
N ASP A 325 -48.12 15.21 -5.01
CA ASP A 325 -49.21 15.41 -4.06
C ASP A 325 -50.05 14.12 -4.00
N SER A 326 -49.93 13.39 -2.92
CA SER A 326 -50.79 12.27 -2.64
C SER A 326 -51.84 12.69 -1.66
N VAL A 327 -53.10 12.60 -2.06
CA VAL A 327 -54.20 12.83 -1.15
C VAL A 327 -54.46 11.56 -0.35
N VAL A 328 -54.14 11.59 0.91
CA VAL A 328 -54.42 10.49 1.84
C VAL A 328 -55.71 10.79 2.59
N ALA A 329 -56.73 9.94 2.34
CA ALA A 329 -57.96 10.01 3.10
C ALA A 329 -57.73 9.47 4.50
N ARG A 330 -57.79 10.33 5.52
CA ARG A 330 -57.78 9.94 6.94
C ARG A 330 -59.24 9.85 7.40
N THR A 331 -59.64 8.69 7.85
CA THR A 331 -60.93 8.50 8.53
C THR A 331 -60.80 8.92 10.00
N ALA A 332 -61.30 10.08 10.36
CA ALA A 332 -61.36 10.54 11.74
C ALA A 332 -62.78 10.30 12.26
N GLY A 333 -63.00 9.20 12.97
CA GLY A 333 -64.31 8.88 13.56
C GLY A 333 -65.41 8.63 12.52
N ASP A 334 -66.50 8.07 12.97
CA ASP A 334 -67.56 7.43 12.12
C ASP A 334 -68.22 8.30 11.02
N SER A 335 -67.78 9.49 10.65
CA SER A 335 -68.53 10.26 9.64
C SER A 335 -67.82 11.37 8.87
N VAL A 336 -66.55 11.62 9.00
CA VAL A 336 -65.89 12.70 8.23
C VAL A 336 -64.55 12.23 7.63
N THR A 337 -64.51 12.17 6.32
CA THR A 337 -63.29 12.00 5.54
C THR A 337 -62.58 13.34 5.41
N VAL A 338 -61.53 13.58 6.17
CA VAL A 338 -60.67 14.73 5.97
C VAL A 338 -59.63 14.33 4.91
N LEU A 339 -59.67 15.00 3.76
CA LEU A 339 -58.63 14.90 2.76
C LEU A 339 -57.47 15.75 3.14
N ASP A 340 -56.42 15.13 3.63
CA ASP A 340 -55.16 15.83 3.96
C ASP A 340 -54.21 15.63 2.77
N THR A 341 -53.65 16.74 2.27
CA THR A 341 -52.71 16.70 1.18
C THR A 341 -51.30 16.56 1.82
N ILE A 342 -50.75 15.39 1.75
CA ILE A 342 -49.37 15.14 2.18
C ILE A 342 -48.45 15.27 0.98
N GLU A 343 -47.51 16.15 1.04
CA GLU A 343 -46.43 16.25 0.07
C GLU A 343 -45.51 15.02 0.24
N VAL A 344 -45.68 14.02 -0.61
CA VAL A 344 -44.80 12.85 -0.63
C VAL A 344 -43.66 13.13 -1.56
N VAL A 345 -42.48 13.28 -0.97
CA VAL A 345 -41.23 13.29 -1.74
C VAL A 345 -41.01 11.88 -2.28
N ASP A 346 -41.37 11.67 -3.55
CA ASP A 346 -41.14 10.39 -4.22
C ASP A 346 -39.63 10.28 -4.50
N THR A 347 -38.91 9.53 -3.69
CA THR A 347 -37.49 9.22 -3.87
C THR A 347 -37.24 8.20 -4.98
N ILE A 348 -38.27 7.78 -5.72
CA ILE A 348 -38.06 6.96 -6.90
C ILE A 348 -37.39 7.85 -7.94
N PRO A 349 -36.12 7.54 -8.33
CA PRO A 349 -35.47 8.30 -9.36
C PRO A 349 -36.29 8.14 -10.65
N LEU A 350 -37.02 9.19 -11.00
CA LEU A 350 -37.59 9.28 -12.31
C LEU A 350 -36.50 8.99 -13.32
N ARG A 351 -36.87 8.19 -14.36
CA ARG A 351 -36.03 7.90 -15.53
C ARG A 351 -35.11 9.07 -15.76
N GLN A 352 -33.83 8.90 -15.34
CA GLN A 352 -32.87 9.97 -15.43
C GLN A 352 -32.91 10.49 -16.85
N PRO A 353 -33.05 11.80 -17.09
CA PRO A 353 -32.89 12.34 -18.41
C PRO A 353 -31.56 11.80 -18.92
N HIS A 354 -31.48 11.49 -20.21
CA HIS A 354 -30.24 11.14 -20.88
C HIS A 354 -29.27 12.30 -20.64
N MET A 355 -28.57 12.24 -19.48
CA MET A 355 -27.51 13.18 -19.19
C MET A 355 -26.37 12.78 -20.09
N ILE A 356 -26.00 13.66 -20.99
CA ILE A 356 -24.71 13.57 -21.65
C ILE A 356 -23.70 13.63 -20.50
N ASN A 357 -23.04 12.50 -20.22
CA ASN A 357 -21.97 12.45 -19.25
C ASN A 357 -20.81 13.29 -19.81
N ALA A 358 -20.72 14.53 -19.40
CA ALA A 358 -19.66 15.44 -19.84
C ALA A 358 -18.29 15.08 -19.21
N GLY A 359 -18.31 14.14 -18.27
CA GLY A 359 -17.13 13.58 -17.68
C GLY A 359 -16.54 14.40 -16.53
N VAL A 360 -15.33 14.05 -16.19
CA VAL A 360 -14.51 14.66 -15.14
C VAL A 360 -13.21 15.15 -15.75
N VAL A 361 -12.83 16.38 -15.47
CA VAL A 361 -11.51 16.91 -15.76
C VAL A 361 -10.64 16.84 -14.50
N GLY A 362 -9.37 16.52 -14.66
CA GLY A 362 -8.46 16.40 -13.55
C GLY A 362 -7.08 17.00 -13.85
N ILE A 363 -6.46 17.48 -12.78
CA ILE A 363 -5.06 17.92 -12.77
C ILE A 363 -4.35 17.20 -11.64
N GLU A 364 -3.14 16.73 -11.91
CA GLU A 364 -2.23 16.18 -10.91
C GLU A 364 -0.90 16.93 -11.01
N LEU A 365 -0.33 17.26 -9.87
CA LEU A 365 0.98 17.88 -9.76
C LEU A 365 1.85 17.04 -8.84
N GLY A 366 3.08 16.81 -9.23
CA GLY A 366 4.02 16.02 -8.46
C GLY A 366 5.43 16.60 -8.49
N ARG A 367 6.13 16.43 -7.39
CA ARG A 367 7.57 16.64 -7.30
C ARG A 367 8.18 15.50 -6.54
N ASP A 368 9.03 14.72 -7.20
CA ASP A 368 9.83 13.66 -6.57
C ASP A 368 11.29 14.10 -6.52
N ARG A 369 11.88 14.03 -5.33
CA ARG A 369 13.29 14.30 -5.10
C ARG A 369 13.90 13.14 -4.35
N ARG A 370 14.95 12.55 -4.93
CA ARG A 370 15.74 11.49 -4.32
C ARG A 370 17.20 11.91 -4.25
N LYS A 371 17.83 11.67 -3.12
CA LYS A 371 19.25 11.89 -2.95
C LYS A 371 19.85 10.70 -2.24
N ARG A 372 20.88 10.12 -2.84
CA ARG A 372 21.70 9.08 -2.25
C ARG A 372 23.13 9.58 -2.07
N THR A 373 23.73 9.22 -0.95
CA THR A 373 25.13 9.55 -0.62
C THR A 373 25.77 8.30 -0.05
N ILE A 374 26.86 7.86 -0.68
CA ILE A 374 27.77 6.84 -0.19
C ILE A 374 29.18 7.45 -0.23
N ALA A 375 30.04 7.04 -1.17
CA ALA A 375 31.29 7.72 -1.51
C ALA A 375 30.99 8.98 -2.33
N ASP A 376 30.10 8.83 -3.33
CA ASP A 376 29.62 9.89 -4.19
C ASP A 376 28.14 10.18 -3.97
N SER A 377 27.66 11.30 -4.48
CA SER A 377 26.27 11.69 -4.32
C SER A 377 25.52 11.64 -5.65
N THR A 378 24.56 10.74 -5.74
CA THR A 378 23.55 10.76 -6.81
C THR A 378 22.29 11.46 -6.34
N TRP A 379 21.69 12.26 -7.19
CA TRP A 379 20.40 12.84 -6.90
C TRP A 379 19.51 12.95 -8.15
N TRP A 380 18.23 13.01 -7.89
CA TRP A 380 17.16 13.04 -8.88
C TRP A 380 16.09 14.01 -8.44
N VAL A 381 15.64 14.85 -9.34
CA VAL A 381 14.46 15.71 -9.15
C VAL A 381 13.58 15.58 -10.37
N GLU A 382 12.35 15.16 -10.18
CA GLU A 382 11.31 15.09 -11.20
C GLU A 382 10.16 16.04 -10.82
N HIS A 383 9.71 16.82 -11.78
CA HIS A 383 8.48 17.61 -11.69
C HIS A 383 7.50 17.06 -12.71
N THR A 384 6.29 16.76 -12.26
CA THR A 384 5.22 16.21 -13.10
C THR A 384 3.99 17.07 -13.01
N ALA A 385 3.31 17.23 -14.15
CA ALA A 385 1.96 17.76 -14.20
C ALA A 385 1.15 16.84 -15.12
N THR A 386 -0.01 16.36 -14.68
CA THR A 386 -0.89 15.53 -15.52
C THR A 386 -2.20 16.26 -15.69
N LEU A 387 -2.64 16.42 -16.93
CA LEU A 387 -3.97 16.93 -17.27
C LEU A 387 -4.74 15.80 -17.93
N PHE A 388 -5.94 15.52 -17.46
CA PHE A 388 -6.74 14.44 -18.03
C PHE A 388 -8.23 14.74 -18.02
N TRP A 389 -8.93 14.05 -18.90
CA TRP A 389 -10.37 13.96 -18.93
C TRP A 389 -10.80 12.49 -18.91
N THR A 390 -11.89 12.20 -18.20
CA THR A 390 -12.48 10.87 -18.17
C THR A 390 -14.00 10.95 -18.09
N ASN A 391 -14.68 10.03 -18.77
CA ASN A 391 -16.10 9.82 -18.58
C ASN A 391 -16.44 8.69 -17.60
N ASP A 392 -15.43 8.10 -16.94
CA ASP A 392 -15.57 7.09 -15.86
C ASP A 392 -15.78 7.76 -14.49
N ALA A 393 -16.81 8.62 -14.39
CA ALA A 393 -17.05 9.46 -13.23
C ALA A 393 -17.59 8.68 -12.02
N TYR A 394 -18.33 7.59 -12.25
CA TYR A 394 -19.00 6.85 -11.17
C TYR A 394 -18.89 5.32 -11.37
N PRO A 395 -18.35 4.59 -10.40
CA PRO A 395 -18.21 3.13 -10.49
C PRO A 395 -19.52 2.35 -10.38
N THR A 396 -20.63 3.01 -10.01
CA THR A 396 -21.81 2.32 -9.50
C THR A 396 -22.74 1.72 -10.57
N HIS A 397 -22.66 2.11 -11.85
CA HIS A 397 -23.59 1.60 -12.84
C HIS A 397 -22.92 1.20 -14.17
N ARG A 398 -22.34 0.01 -14.19
CA ARG A 398 -21.71 -0.59 -15.36
C ARG A 398 -22.57 -0.58 -16.65
N TRP A 399 -23.87 -0.69 -16.51
CA TRP A 399 -24.81 -0.72 -17.64
C TRP A 399 -25.15 0.66 -18.20
N ARG A 400 -24.85 1.74 -17.49
CA ARG A 400 -25.14 3.10 -17.94
C ARG A 400 -24.04 3.72 -18.80
N ASN A 401 -22.83 3.21 -18.70
CA ASN A 401 -21.68 3.70 -19.46
C ASN A 401 -20.90 2.53 -20.08
N PRO A 402 -21.38 1.97 -21.22
CA PRO A 402 -20.74 0.82 -21.85
C PRO A 402 -19.36 1.15 -22.42
N LEU A 403 -19.08 2.42 -22.67
CA LEU A 403 -17.81 2.94 -23.18
C LEU A 403 -17.24 3.94 -22.19
N LYS A 404 -16.11 3.60 -21.58
CA LYS A 404 -15.35 4.50 -20.74
C LYS A 404 -14.07 4.92 -21.44
N VAL A 405 -13.81 6.20 -21.45
CA VAL A 405 -12.63 6.79 -22.07
C VAL A 405 -11.93 7.68 -21.05
N THR A 406 -10.62 7.51 -20.95
CA THR A 406 -9.75 8.42 -20.23
C THR A 406 -8.62 8.83 -21.17
N ALA A 407 -8.38 10.10 -21.30
CA ALA A 407 -7.29 10.61 -22.12
C ALA A 407 -6.61 11.79 -21.40
N GLY A 408 -5.32 11.92 -21.56
CA GLY A 408 -4.58 12.98 -20.93
C GLY A 408 -3.17 13.12 -21.45
N ILE A 409 -2.48 14.07 -20.85
CA ILE A 409 -1.08 14.37 -21.12
C ILE A 409 -0.35 14.56 -19.80
N LYS A 410 0.89 14.11 -19.74
CA LYS A 410 1.76 14.21 -18.58
C LYS A 410 3.08 14.88 -18.96
N PRO A 411 3.14 16.24 -19.07
CA PRO A 411 4.41 16.91 -19.17
C PRO A 411 5.20 16.73 -17.87
N HIS A 412 6.50 16.45 -18.01
CA HIS A 412 7.40 16.35 -16.88
C HIS A 412 8.83 16.76 -17.24
N SER A 413 9.59 17.15 -16.25
CA SER A 413 11.00 17.47 -16.38
C SER A 413 11.80 16.74 -15.32
N VAL A 414 12.95 16.25 -15.72
CA VAL A 414 13.85 15.49 -14.85
C VAL A 414 15.23 16.10 -14.88
N THR A 415 15.83 16.22 -13.71
CA THR A 415 17.24 16.54 -13.55
C THR A 415 17.87 15.45 -12.67
N ALA A 416 18.88 14.78 -13.20
CA ALA A 416 19.66 13.79 -12.49
C ALA A 416 21.12 14.24 -12.38
N VAL A 417 21.76 13.91 -11.27
CA VAL A 417 23.21 14.00 -11.13
C VAL A 417 23.73 12.64 -10.73
N VAL A 418 24.65 12.13 -11.53
CA VAL A 418 25.30 10.85 -11.33
C VAL A 418 26.81 11.13 -11.29
N ASP A 419 27.45 10.77 -10.18
CA ASP A 419 28.89 10.91 -9.95
C ASP A 419 29.47 12.31 -10.28
N GLY A 420 28.65 13.34 -10.05
CA GLY A 420 28.99 14.74 -10.31
C GLY A 420 28.54 15.28 -11.66
N ASP A 421 28.21 14.43 -12.60
CA ASP A 421 27.73 14.83 -13.93
C ASP A 421 26.22 15.12 -13.91
N THR A 422 25.84 16.26 -14.46
CA THR A 422 24.44 16.68 -14.50
C THR A 422 23.79 16.30 -15.83
N MET A 423 22.78 15.49 -15.75
CA MET A 423 21.92 15.14 -16.87
C MET A 423 20.55 15.82 -16.71
N THR A 424 20.18 16.65 -17.64
CA THR A 424 18.87 17.28 -17.67
C THR A 424 18.05 16.69 -18.79
N LEU A 425 17.03 15.93 -18.45
CA LEU A 425 16.02 15.42 -19.36
C LEU A 425 14.85 16.40 -19.30
N ALA A 426 14.96 17.50 -20.03
CA ALA A 426 13.96 18.56 -19.95
C ALA A 426 12.77 18.26 -20.87
N SER A 427 11.58 18.58 -20.40
CA SER A 427 10.34 18.65 -21.19
C SER A 427 9.94 17.33 -21.84
N LEU A 428 9.95 16.25 -21.08
CA LEU A 428 9.30 15.01 -21.48
C LEU A 428 7.79 15.23 -21.58
N PHE A 429 7.17 14.59 -22.54
CA PHE A 429 5.75 14.76 -22.80
C PHE A 429 5.14 13.38 -23.07
N ASP A 430 4.25 12.95 -22.17
CA ASP A 430 3.64 11.62 -22.20
C ASP A 430 2.14 11.74 -22.46
N PRO A 431 1.66 11.66 -23.70
CA PRO A 431 0.25 11.48 -23.98
C PRO A 431 -0.17 10.04 -23.60
N PHE A 432 -1.35 9.90 -23.03
CA PHE A 432 -1.93 8.60 -22.71
C PHE A 432 -3.42 8.56 -23.01
N ALA A 433 -3.90 7.34 -23.37
CA ALA A 433 -5.30 7.07 -23.59
C ALA A 433 -5.67 5.68 -23.05
N ARG A 434 -6.84 5.58 -22.48
CA ARG A 434 -7.43 4.33 -22.02
C ARG A 434 -8.88 4.28 -22.47
N VAL A 435 -9.27 3.15 -23.05
CA VAL A 435 -10.64 2.88 -23.49
C VAL A 435 -11.09 1.55 -22.88
N GLU A 436 -12.18 1.56 -22.13
CA GLU A 436 -12.81 0.34 -21.59
C GLU A 436 -14.19 0.17 -22.24
N VAL A 437 -14.38 -0.94 -22.91
CA VAL A 437 -15.64 -1.31 -23.54
C VAL A 437 -16.29 -2.45 -22.77
N ALA A 438 -17.52 -2.25 -22.32
CA ALA A 438 -18.29 -3.32 -21.70
C ALA A 438 -18.91 -4.21 -22.80
N ILE A 439 -18.57 -5.50 -22.75
CA ILE A 439 -19.06 -6.51 -23.69
C ILE A 439 -19.83 -7.58 -22.90
N LEU A 440 -21.16 -7.50 -22.89
CA LEU A 440 -22.01 -8.38 -22.08
C LEU A 440 -21.58 -8.32 -20.57
N ARG A 441 -21.08 -9.43 -20.04
CA ARG A 441 -20.57 -9.52 -18.66
C ARG A 441 -19.10 -9.14 -18.54
N SER A 442 -18.36 -9.14 -19.65
CA SER A 442 -16.93 -8.83 -19.70
C SER A 442 -16.65 -7.35 -19.95
N SER A 443 -15.40 -6.95 -19.79
CA SER A 443 -14.89 -5.66 -20.27
C SER A 443 -13.55 -5.84 -20.97
N LEU A 444 -13.40 -5.15 -22.09
CA LEU A 444 -12.14 -5.02 -22.80
C LEU A 444 -11.56 -3.63 -22.52
N THR A 445 -10.37 -3.58 -21.98
CA THR A 445 -9.62 -2.34 -21.74
C THR A 445 -8.46 -2.28 -22.71
N LEU A 446 -8.34 -1.17 -23.43
CA LEU A 446 -7.19 -0.85 -24.28
C LEU A 446 -6.48 0.37 -23.68
N GLU A 447 -5.17 0.32 -23.57
CA GLU A 447 -4.33 1.40 -23.04
C GLU A 447 -3.21 1.69 -24.03
N ALA A 448 -2.90 2.97 -24.22
CA ALA A 448 -1.79 3.44 -25.00
C ALA A 448 -1.10 4.59 -24.26
N ASP A 449 0.19 4.47 -24.04
CA ASP A 449 1.04 5.46 -23.44
C ASP A 449 2.23 5.69 -24.36
N MET A 450 2.62 6.95 -24.54
CA MET A 450 3.79 7.31 -25.33
C MET A 450 4.59 8.37 -24.57
N ARG A 451 5.90 8.32 -24.71
CA ARG A 451 6.81 9.34 -24.19
C ARG A 451 7.71 9.84 -25.31
N SER A 452 7.67 11.12 -25.56
CA SER A 452 8.61 11.77 -26.48
C SER A 452 9.65 12.55 -25.67
N ASN A 453 10.91 12.39 -26.04
CA ASN A 453 12.00 13.16 -25.47
C ASN A 453 12.46 14.19 -26.49
N PHE A 454 12.35 15.48 -26.18
CA PHE A 454 12.69 16.56 -27.09
C PHE A 454 14.18 16.98 -27.06
N ASN A 455 14.93 16.54 -26.03
CA ASN A 455 16.30 17.04 -25.80
C ASN A 455 17.42 15.99 -25.84
N TYR A 456 17.10 14.73 -26.11
CA TYR A 456 18.11 13.65 -26.18
C TYR A 456 17.86 12.76 -27.39
N GLU A 457 18.94 12.16 -27.92
CA GLU A 457 18.88 11.16 -28.99
C GLU A 457 18.24 9.82 -28.54
N MET A 458 17.49 9.83 -27.43
CA MET A 458 16.76 8.68 -26.95
C MET A 458 15.56 8.39 -27.85
N LYS A 459 15.38 7.13 -28.18
CA LYS A 459 14.18 6.69 -28.91
C LYS A 459 12.94 6.94 -28.04
N PRO A 460 11.81 7.28 -28.62
CA PRO A 460 10.57 7.47 -27.87
C PRO A 460 10.16 6.16 -27.23
N ASP A 461 9.69 6.27 -25.98
CA ASP A 461 9.09 5.15 -25.28
C ASP A 461 7.63 4.95 -25.73
N SER A 462 7.18 3.72 -25.72
CA SER A 462 5.79 3.41 -26.06
C SER A 462 5.28 2.20 -25.29
N ARG A 463 4.00 2.20 -24.95
CA ARG A 463 3.32 1.08 -24.33
C ARG A 463 1.92 0.94 -24.91
N PHE A 464 1.58 -0.27 -25.27
CA PHE A 464 0.22 -0.66 -25.67
C PHE A 464 -0.19 -1.87 -24.82
N ALA A 465 -1.36 -1.80 -24.22
CA ALA A 465 -1.89 -2.90 -23.43
C ALA A 465 -3.35 -3.17 -23.77
N ALA A 466 -3.71 -4.44 -23.78
CA ALA A 466 -5.08 -4.91 -23.93
C ALA A 466 -5.40 -5.87 -22.79
N THR A 467 -6.52 -5.63 -22.09
CA THR A 467 -6.96 -6.47 -20.98
C THR A 467 -8.41 -6.85 -21.13
N LEU A 468 -8.67 -8.15 -21.19
CA LEU A 468 -10.02 -8.72 -21.16
C LEU A 468 -10.29 -9.17 -19.70
N TYR A 469 -11.36 -8.67 -19.11
CA TYR A 469 -11.81 -9.01 -17.77
C TYR A 469 -13.19 -9.67 -17.82
N TYR A 470 -13.33 -10.85 -17.22
CA TYR A 470 -14.56 -11.61 -17.16
C TYR A 470 -14.91 -11.99 -15.71
N PRO A 471 -15.93 -11.39 -15.10
CA PRO A 471 -16.45 -11.81 -13.81
C PRO A 471 -17.43 -12.97 -13.96
N PHE A 472 -17.26 -14.03 -13.20
CA PHE A 472 -18.17 -15.19 -13.19
C PHE A 472 -19.41 -14.94 -12.33
N ASP A 473 -19.30 -14.10 -11.30
CA ASP A 473 -20.39 -13.75 -10.41
C ASP A 473 -20.66 -12.23 -10.39
N SER A 474 -21.86 -11.84 -9.94
CA SER A 474 -22.28 -10.43 -9.86
C SER A 474 -21.51 -9.66 -8.78
N ALA A 475 -21.06 -10.33 -7.73
CA ALA A 475 -20.26 -9.74 -6.66
C ALA A 475 -18.79 -9.55 -7.08
N ARG A 476 -18.40 -10.06 -8.27
CA ARG A 476 -17.03 -10.02 -8.80
C ARG A 476 -15.97 -10.63 -7.86
N LEU A 477 -16.39 -11.60 -7.06
CA LEU A 477 -15.49 -12.35 -6.19
C LEU A 477 -14.74 -13.42 -6.96
N THR A 478 -15.31 -13.90 -8.07
CA THR A 478 -14.69 -14.86 -8.98
C THR A 478 -14.55 -14.23 -10.35
N TRP A 479 -13.33 -14.16 -10.87
CA TRP A 479 -13.07 -13.54 -12.16
C TRP A 479 -11.81 -14.09 -12.83
N LEU A 480 -11.77 -13.92 -14.15
CA LEU A 480 -10.63 -14.20 -15.02
C LEU A 480 -10.21 -12.90 -15.72
N SER A 481 -8.92 -12.66 -15.79
CA SER A 481 -8.35 -11.57 -16.58
C SER A 481 -7.26 -12.11 -17.50
N LEU A 482 -7.30 -11.70 -18.75
CA LEU A 482 -6.26 -11.95 -19.75
C LEU A 482 -5.70 -10.59 -20.18
N SER A 483 -4.40 -10.42 -20.14
CA SER A 483 -3.77 -9.18 -20.63
C SER A 483 -2.58 -9.47 -21.51
N ALA A 484 -2.41 -8.62 -22.52
CA ALA A 484 -1.23 -8.57 -23.38
C ALA A 484 -0.71 -7.13 -23.38
N THR A 485 0.59 -6.95 -23.19
CA THR A 485 1.25 -5.65 -23.17
C THR A 485 2.48 -5.71 -24.04
N ALA A 486 2.63 -4.76 -24.95
CA ALA A 486 3.86 -4.50 -25.69
C ALA A 486 4.43 -3.15 -25.23
N GLN A 487 5.66 -3.13 -24.81
CA GLN A 487 6.32 -1.95 -24.26
C GLN A 487 7.73 -1.83 -24.83
N ASN A 488 8.10 -0.62 -25.22
CA ASN A 488 9.45 -0.26 -25.59
C ASN A 488 9.89 0.92 -24.71
N GLN A 489 10.90 0.76 -23.88
CA GLN A 489 11.28 1.73 -22.87
C GLN A 489 12.79 1.88 -22.77
N ALA A 490 13.27 3.11 -22.58
CA ALA A 490 14.66 3.38 -22.30
C ALA A 490 15.12 2.71 -20.99
N PRO A 491 16.37 2.26 -20.91
CA PRO A 491 17.00 1.79 -19.67
C PRO A 491 16.99 2.87 -18.58
N ASP A 492 17.31 2.49 -17.34
CA ASP A 492 17.45 3.43 -16.25
C ASP A 492 18.56 4.47 -16.54
N VAL A 493 18.35 5.71 -16.10
CA VAL A 493 19.22 6.86 -16.45
C VAL A 493 20.67 6.63 -16.02
N ARG A 494 20.90 5.97 -14.88
CA ARG A 494 22.25 5.62 -14.43
C ARG A 494 22.93 4.62 -15.34
N LEU A 495 22.22 3.60 -15.82
CA LEU A 495 22.77 2.64 -16.80
C LEU A 495 23.21 3.36 -18.08
N ILE A 496 22.40 4.30 -18.57
CA ILE A 496 22.74 5.10 -19.75
C ILE A 496 23.98 5.95 -19.48
N HIS A 497 24.05 6.63 -18.33
CA HIS A 497 25.19 7.45 -17.94
C HIS A 497 26.47 6.62 -17.86
N ASP A 498 26.45 5.53 -17.09
CA ASP A 498 27.62 4.70 -16.83
C ASP A 498 28.10 3.98 -18.11
N ALA A 499 27.16 3.59 -19.00
CA ALA A 499 27.52 3.02 -20.32
C ALA A 499 28.24 4.04 -21.20
N LEU A 500 27.78 5.29 -21.23
CA LEU A 500 28.40 6.35 -22.02
C LEU A 500 29.76 6.79 -21.43
N ALA A 501 29.79 7.07 -20.13
CA ALA A 501 30.98 7.60 -19.46
C ALA A 501 32.09 6.53 -19.29
N GLY A 502 31.70 5.30 -18.92
CA GLY A 502 32.65 4.23 -18.61
C GLY A 502 33.04 3.39 -19.81
N GLN A 503 32.14 3.13 -20.74
CA GLN A 503 32.33 2.17 -21.84
C GLN A 503 32.18 2.78 -23.24
N ASN A 504 31.81 4.06 -23.36
CA ASN A 504 31.48 4.72 -24.62
C ASN A 504 30.45 3.91 -25.44
N MET A 505 29.45 3.36 -24.76
CA MET A 505 28.42 2.46 -25.31
C MET A 505 27.05 3.12 -25.30
N TYR A 506 26.35 3.05 -26.42
CA TYR A 506 24.95 3.49 -26.52
C TYR A 506 24.02 2.31 -26.29
N LEU A 507 23.15 2.42 -25.31
CA LEU A 507 22.17 1.37 -24.98
C LEU A 507 20.93 1.47 -25.87
N SER A 508 20.37 0.32 -26.19
CA SER A 508 19.08 0.22 -26.87
C SER A 508 17.92 0.32 -25.88
N ASN A 509 16.73 0.71 -26.37
CA ASN A 509 15.52 0.59 -25.57
C ASN A 509 15.21 -0.90 -25.30
N ILE A 510 14.78 -1.20 -24.10
CA ILE A 510 14.32 -2.52 -23.69
C ILE A 510 12.93 -2.75 -24.26
N ALA A 511 12.80 -3.68 -25.23
CA ALA A 511 11.53 -4.09 -25.78
C ALA A 511 10.98 -5.27 -24.97
N THR A 512 9.76 -5.15 -24.48
CA THR A 512 9.11 -6.17 -23.64
C THR A 512 7.71 -6.49 -24.16
N GLU A 513 7.45 -7.76 -24.38
CA GLU A 513 6.13 -8.31 -24.62
C GLU A 513 5.70 -9.13 -23.40
N ARG A 514 4.55 -8.85 -22.87
CA ARG A 514 4.03 -9.51 -21.68
C ARG A 514 2.65 -10.08 -21.93
N TYR A 515 2.47 -11.34 -21.58
CA TYR A 515 1.21 -12.04 -21.59
C TYR A 515 0.90 -12.48 -20.16
N ARG A 516 -0.30 -12.16 -19.66
CA ARG A 516 -0.69 -12.46 -18.29
C ARG A 516 -2.09 -13.05 -18.25
N LEU A 517 -2.25 -14.17 -17.55
CA LEU A 517 -3.53 -14.75 -17.16
C LEU A 517 -3.66 -14.68 -15.65
N ARG A 518 -4.72 -14.07 -15.16
CA ARG A 518 -5.01 -14.05 -13.74
C ARG A 518 -6.41 -14.57 -13.49
N PHE A 519 -6.52 -15.54 -12.58
CA PHE A 519 -7.77 -16.10 -12.11
C PHE A 519 -7.87 -15.93 -10.60
N ARG A 520 -9.00 -15.41 -10.12
CA ARG A 520 -9.29 -15.29 -8.70
C ARG A 520 -10.63 -15.90 -8.38
N HIS A 521 -10.68 -16.75 -7.38
CA HIS A 521 -11.91 -17.28 -6.82
C HIS A 521 -12.02 -16.92 -5.35
N ARG A 522 -12.84 -15.89 -5.06
CA ARG A 522 -12.99 -15.32 -3.72
C ARG A 522 -11.62 -14.98 -3.12
N ASP A 523 -11.46 -15.25 -1.81
CA ASP A 523 -10.15 -15.16 -1.14
C ASP A 523 -9.45 -16.52 -1.00
N ILE A 524 -9.98 -17.56 -1.68
CA ILE A 524 -9.49 -18.94 -1.58
C ILE A 524 -8.34 -19.17 -2.56
N VAL A 525 -8.50 -18.75 -3.81
CA VAL A 525 -7.52 -19.00 -4.88
C VAL A 525 -7.21 -17.70 -5.60
N ASP A 526 -5.92 -17.37 -5.74
CA ASP A 526 -5.42 -16.34 -6.65
C ASP A 526 -4.27 -16.95 -7.48
N LEU A 527 -4.51 -17.14 -8.77
CA LEU A 527 -3.56 -17.67 -9.74
C LEU A 527 -3.15 -16.55 -10.69
N ASP A 528 -1.84 -16.34 -10.85
CA ASP A 528 -1.25 -15.34 -11.75
C ASP A 528 -0.15 -16.00 -12.60
N LEU A 529 -0.39 -16.18 -13.88
CA LEU A 529 0.55 -16.73 -14.84
C LEU A 529 1.03 -15.63 -15.77
N ARG A 530 2.34 -15.54 -15.98
CA ARG A 530 2.99 -14.53 -16.80
C ARG A 530 4.01 -15.17 -17.73
N ALA A 531 4.03 -14.70 -18.97
CA ALA A 531 5.10 -14.96 -19.92
C ALA A 531 5.61 -13.61 -20.41
N ASN A 532 6.87 -13.33 -20.19
CA ASN A 532 7.50 -12.07 -20.57
C ASN A 532 8.63 -12.38 -21.56
N HIS A 533 8.60 -11.76 -22.73
CA HIS A 533 9.67 -11.77 -23.69
C HIS A 533 10.38 -10.41 -23.68
N MET A 534 11.68 -10.39 -23.51
CA MET A 534 12.47 -9.16 -23.42
C MET A 534 13.64 -9.20 -24.39
N ASN A 535 13.86 -8.10 -25.08
CA ASN A 535 15.04 -7.86 -25.91
C ASN A 535 15.81 -6.66 -25.37
N HIS A 536 17.11 -6.66 -25.53
CA HIS A 536 18.02 -5.60 -25.07
C HIS A 536 17.95 -5.35 -23.56
N ASN A 537 17.74 -6.44 -22.77
CA ASN A 537 17.83 -6.31 -21.31
C ASN A 537 19.22 -5.84 -20.91
N THR A 538 19.31 -4.97 -19.91
CA THR A 538 20.57 -4.35 -19.48
C THR A 538 20.81 -4.56 -17.99
N TRP A 539 22.04 -4.90 -17.60
CA TRP A 539 22.43 -5.16 -16.21
C TRP A 539 23.91 -4.84 -15.95
N TYR A 540 24.28 -4.75 -14.68
CA TYR A 540 25.66 -4.70 -14.24
C TYR A 540 26.18 -6.11 -13.96
N ASN A 541 27.37 -6.46 -14.47
CA ASN A 541 28.09 -7.67 -14.08
C ASN A 541 28.94 -7.41 -12.82
N LEU A 542 29.56 -8.47 -12.25
CA LEU A 542 30.41 -8.35 -11.05
C LEU A 542 31.59 -7.39 -11.22
N GLY A 543 32.05 -7.14 -12.42
CA GLY A 543 33.12 -6.17 -12.71
C GLY A 543 32.64 -4.71 -12.75
N GLY A 544 31.35 -4.45 -12.45
CA GLY A 544 30.75 -3.13 -12.56
C GLY A 544 30.52 -2.65 -13.99
N ASN A 545 30.77 -3.51 -14.99
CA ASN A 545 30.51 -3.17 -16.38
C ASN A 545 29.05 -3.40 -16.73
N ILE A 546 28.55 -2.57 -17.63
CA ILE A 546 27.21 -2.72 -18.18
C ILE A 546 27.23 -3.72 -19.33
N VAL A 547 26.28 -4.61 -19.32
CA VAL A 547 26.06 -5.61 -20.36
C VAL A 547 24.66 -5.43 -20.93
N GLU A 548 24.55 -5.41 -22.24
CA GLU A 548 23.29 -5.45 -22.98
C GLU A 548 23.12 -6.84 -23.61
N GLY A 549 21.97 -7.49 -23.31
CA GLY A 549 21.62 -8.77 -23.91
C GLY A 549 21.21 -8.60 -25.36
N THR A 550 21.92 -9.22 -26.27
CA THR A 550 21.65 -9.18 -27.72
C THR A 550 20.61 -10.21 -28.14
N GLU A 551 20.44 -11.28 -27.35
CA GLU A 551 19.46 -12.34 -27.60
C GLU A 551 18.21 -12.14 -26.77
N GLY A 552 17.06 -12.47 -27.34
CA GLY A 552 15.78 -12.36 -26.63
C GLY A 552 15.68 -13.35 -25.48
N LEU A 553 15.13 -12.88 -24.37
CA LEU A 553 14.97 -13.64 -23.13
C LEU A 553 13.49 -13.90 -22.87
N TRP A 554 13.12 -15.14 -22.52
CA TRP A 554 11.82 -15.49 -21.98
C TRP A 554 11.90 -15.68 -20.47
N LEU A 555 11.05 -14.95 -19.74
CA LEU A 555 10.80 -15.15 -18.31
C LEU A 555 9.36 -15.63 -18.10
N MET A 556 9.20 -16.91 -17.79
CA MET A 556 7.92 -17.53 -17.48
C MET A 556 7.74 -17.57 -15.97
N GLN A 557 6.59 -17.12 -15.46
CA GLN A 557 6.32 -17.01 -14.04
C GLN A 557 4.90 -17.46 -13.72
N GLY A 558 4.75 -18.24 -12.66
CA GLY A 558 3.47 -18.66 -12.10
C GLY A 558 3.43 -18.37 -10.60
N SER A 559 2.39 -17.70 -10.14
CA SER A 559 2.11 -17.47 -8.72
C SER A 559 0.76 -18.05 -8.36
N LEU A 560 0.71 -18.92 -7.36
CA LEU A 560 -0.51 -19.50 -6.83
C LEU A 560 -0.61 -19.20 -5.35
N THR A 561 -1.65 -18.49 -4.94
CA THR A 561 -2.02 -18.30 -3.54
C THR A 561 -3.27 -19.12 -3.24
N LEU A 562 -3.19 -20.01 -2.23
CA LEU A 562 -4.29 -20.79 -1.71
C LEU A 562 -4.50 -20.48 -0.24
N ARG A 563 -5.75 -20.26 0.16
CA ARG A 563 -6.17 -20.10 1.55
C ARG A 563 -7.25 -21.10 1.87
N LEU A 564 -6.87 -22.12 2.63
CA LEU A 564 -7.75 -23.22 3.00
C LEU A 564 -8.08 -23.13 4.48
N ALA A 565 -9.35 -23.36 4.82
CA ALA A 565 -9.80 -23.40 6.20
C ALA A 565 -10.70 -24.61 6.42
N VAL A 566 -10.37 -25.43 7.42
CA VAL A 566 -11.17 -26.59 7.85
C VAL A 566 -11.37 -26.49 9.35
N GLY A 567 -12.56 -26.03 9.75
CA GLY A 567 -12.83 -25.69 11.14
C GLY A 567 -11.88 -24.61 11.64
N PRO A 568 -11.17 -24.85 12.76
CA PRO A 568 -10.22 -23.88 13.30
C PRO A 568 -8.84 -23.93 12.62
N VAL A 569 -8.59 -24.90 11.76
CA VAL A 569 -7.28 -25.09 11.10
C VAL A 569 -7.26 -24.35 9.78
N HIS A 570 -6.24 -23.52 9.60
CA HIS A 570 -6.01 -22.71 8.41
C HIS A 570 -4.67 -23.06 7.79
N LEU A 571 -4.64 -23.10 6.47
CA LEU A 571 -3.42 -23.27 5.67
C LEU A 571 -3.39 -22.21 4.57
N ASP A 572 -2.48 -21.28 4.69
CA ASP A 572 -2.20 -20.26 3.68
C ASP A 572 -0.93 -20.64 2.92
N MET A 573 -1.04 -20.86 1.63
CA MET A 573 0.06 -21.28 0.77
C MET A 573 0.30 -20.25 -0.32
N GLN A 574 1.54 -19.90 -0.54
CA GLN A 574 1.99 -19.12 -1.69
C GLN A 574 3.08 -19.90 -2.41
N GLN A 575 2.87 -20.21 -3.67
CA GLN A 575 3.78 -20.95 -4.52
C GLN A 575 4.20 -20.09 -5.69
N LEU A 576 5.49 -19.97 -5.95
CA LEU A 576 6.05 -19.30 -7.11
C LEU A 576 6.83 -20.33 -7.93
N LEU A 577 6.52 -20.43 -9.20
CA LEU A 577 7.29 -21.17 -10.18
C LEU A 577 7.74 -20.22 -11.26
N GLN A 578 9.02 -20.25 -11.62
CA GLN A 578 9.52 -19.35 -12.64
C GLN A 578 10.70 -19.98 -13.37
N HIS A 579 10.84 -19.61 -14.61
CA HIS A 579 11.92 -20.09 -15.48
C HIS A 579 12.37 -18.95 -16.40
N SER A 580 13.65 -18.65 -16.36
CA SER A 580 14.32 -17.76 -17.30
C SER A 580 15.11 -18.60 -18.30
N THR A 581 15.00 -18.29 -19.59
CA THR A 581 15.82 -18.96 -20.63
C THR A 581 17.29 -18.58 -20.53
N ASP A 582 17.58 -17.44 -19.90
CA ASP A 582 18.93 -16.97 -19.59
C ASP A 582 19.00 -16.51 -18.13
N SER A 583 19.61 -17.35 -17.29
CA SER A 583 19.73 -17.08 -15.86
C SER A 583 20.79 -16.02 -15.52
N VAL A 584 21.67 -15.64 -16.45
CA VAL A 584 22.63 -14.56 -16.26
C VAL A 584 21.95 -13.21 -16.47
N GLN A 585 21.14 -13.10 -17.53
CA GLN A 585 20.37 -11.88 -17.79
C GLN A 585 19.28 -11.64 -16.74
N MET A 586 18.62 -12.72 -16.27
CA MET A 586 17.53 -12.62 -15.28
C MET A 586 17.65 -13.76 -14.26
N PRO A 587 18.45 -13.56 -13.21
CA PRO A 587 18.65 -14.57 -12.18
C PRO A 587 17.39 -14.70 -11.29
N THR A 588 16.77 -15.88 -11.33
CA THR A 588 15.56 -16.18 -10.55
C THR A 588 15.58 -17.62 -10.07
N PRO A 589 15.12 -17.94 -8.84
CA PRO A 589 14.97 -19.32 -8.41
C PRO A 589 13.83 -19.98 -9.19
N LEU A 590 13.96 -21.29 -9.48
CA LEU A 590 12.94 -22.06 -10.18
C LEU A 590 11.65 -22.15 -9.38
N TRP A 591 11.76 -22.38 -8.08
CA TRP A 591 10.63 -22.48 -7.16
C TRP A 591 10.89 -21.72 -5.87
N ALA A 592 9.89 -20.97 -5.43
CA ALA A 592 9.87 -20.40 -4.10
C ALA A 592 8.50 -20.61 -3.46
N THR A 593 8.48 -20.86 -2.15
CA THR A 593 7.25 -21.12 -1.41
C THR A 593 7.25 -20.43 -0.06
N LYS A 594 6.06 -20.00 0.35
CA LYS A 594 5.76 -19.54 1.70
C LYS A 594 4.44 -20.19 2.13
N ASN A 595 4.48 -20.89 3.25
CA ASN A 595 3.32 -21.58 3.79
C ASN A 595 3.14 -21.22 5.26
N SER A 596 1.91 -20.97 5.66
CA SER A 596 1.51 -20.68 7.04
C SER A 596 0.43 -21.65 7.45
N LEU A 597 0.72 -22.51 8.42
CA LEU A 597 -0.24 -23.42 9.03
C LEU A 597 -0.54 -22.95 10.44
N TYR A 598 -1.81 -22.67 10.73
CA TYR A 598 -2.19 -22.20 12.05
C TYR A 598 -3.58 -22.65 12.47
N VAL A 599 -3.79 -22.62 13.78
CA VAL A 599 -5.09 -22.88 14.42
C VAL A 599 -5.62 -21.55 14.95
N ASP A 600 -6.85 -21.21 14.58
CA ASP A 600 -7.56 -19.99 14.99
C ASP A 600 -8.62 -20.35 16.05
N LEU A 601 -8.46 -19.82 17.25
CA LEU A 601 -9.26 -20.14 18.42
C LEU A 601 -9.93 -18.90 19.00
N ASN A 602 -11.23 -18.99 19.21
CA ASN A 602 -11.97 -18.00 19.98
C ASN A 602 -12.14 -18.47 21.42
N LEU A 603 -11.43 -17.83 22.34
CA LEU A 603 -11.37 -18.17 23.75
C LEU A 603 -12.19 -17.19 24.60
N PHE A 604 -12.57 -17.61 25.80
CA PHE A 604 -13.25 -16.77 26.78
C PHE A 604 -14.51 -16.04 26.22
N ARG A 605 -15.41 -16.79 25.58
CA ARG A 605 -16.63 -16.25 24.95
C ARG A 605 -16.34 -15.14 23.94
N ASN A 606 -15.37 -15.37 23.04
CA ASN A 606 -14.93 -14.42 22.00
C ASN A 606 -14.23 -13.15 22.52
N THR A 607 -13.81 -13.12 23.79
CA THR A 607 -13.04 -11.99 24.32
C THR A 607 -11.60 -12.00 23.84
N LEU A 608 -11.03 -13.19 23.63
CA LEU A 608 -9.68 -13.39 23.12
C LEU A 608 -9.73 -14.28 21.87
N ARG A 609 -9.25 -13.76 20.75
CA ARG A 609 -8.94 -14.57 19.57
C ARG A 609 -7.44 -14.87 19.55
N ALA A 610 -7.08 -16.15 19.45
CA ALA A 610 -5.71 -16.62 19.48
C ALA A 610 -5.41 -17.44 18.23
N GLN A 611 -4.27 -17.18 17.60
CA GLN A 611 -3.78 -17.96 16.47
C GLN A 611 -2.39 -18.48 16.83
N ILE A 612 -2.21 -19.80 16.76
CA ILE A 612 -0.95 -20.48 17.01
C ILE A 612 -0.57 -21.22 15.74
N GLY A 613 0.62 -20.98 15.24
CA GLY A 613 1.02 -21.56 13.97
C GLY A 613 2.52 -21.56 13.71
N ALA A 614 2.83 -22.02 12.51
CA ALA A 614 4.18 -22.03 11.96
C ALA A 614 4.20 -21.53 10.53
N ASP A 615 5.24 -20.77 10.19
CA ASP A 615 5.53 -20.30 8.85
C ASP A 615 6.75 -21.04 8.30
N LEU A 616 6.64 -21.51 7.06
CA LEU A 616 7.73 -22.16 6.34
C LEU A 616 8.01 -21.38 5.06
N ARG A 617 9.29 -21.08 4.80
CA ARG A 617 9.76 -20.43 3.58
C ARG A 617 10.91 -21.23 2.99
N TYR A 618 10.91 -21.34 1.68
CA TYR A 618 11.96 -22.03 0.93
C TYR A 618 12.05 -21.46 -0.49
N HIS A 619 13.24 -21.45 -1.05
CA HIS A 619 13.45 -21.27 -2.47
C HIS A 619 14.61 -22.16 -2.94
N THR A 620 14.55 -22.60 -4.21
CA THR A 620 15.62 -23.35 -4.85
C THR A 620 16.86 -22.48 -5.01
N ALA A 621 18.03 -23.13 -5.08
CA ALA A 621 19.28 -22.43 -5.33
C ALA A 621 19.29 -21.74 -6.68
N TYR A 622 19.84 -20.53 -6.72
CA TYR A 622 20.07 -19.75 -7.92
C TYR A 622 21.24 -18.79 -7.70
N TYR A 623 21.74 -18.20 -8.76
CA TYR A 623 22.80 -17.18 -8.70
C TYR A 623 22.18 -15.83 -8.30
N ALA A 624 22.02 -15.60 -7.01
CA ALA A 624 21.48 -14.34 -6.51
C ALA A 624 22.41 -13.17 -6.84
N PRO A 625 21.90 -12.00 -7.21
CA PRO A 625 22.75 -10.83 -7.45
C PRO A 625 23.58 -10.45 -6.23
N SER A 626 24.82 -10.05 -6.44
CA SER A 626 25.69 -9.52 -5.39
C SER A 626 25.43 -8.04 -5.17
N TYR A 627 25.39 -7.60 -3.91
CA TYR A 627 25.19 -6.19 -3.58
C TYR A 627 26.54 -5.49 -3.45
N ASP A 628 26.73 -4.40 -4.19
CA ASP A 628 27.88 -3.51 -4.06
C ASP A 628 27.53 -2.28 -3.20
N PRO A 629 28.13 -2.10 -2.02
CA PRO A 629 27.84 -0.98 -1.15
C PRO A 629 28.33 0.37 -1.69
N TYR A 630 29.34 0.41 -2.53
CA TYR A 630 29.91 1.65 -3.06
C TYR A 630 28.99 2.32 -4.09
N THR A 631 28.45 1.54 -5.02
CA THR A 631 27.49 2.04 -6.01
C THR A 631 26.06 1.90 -5.52
N GLY A 632 25.83 0.94 -4.61
CA GLY A 632 24.53 0.54 -4.12
C GLY A 632 23.68 -0.13 -5.17
N LEU A 633 24.28 -0.90 -6.01
CA LEU A 633 23.62 -1.65 -7.07
C LEU A 633 23.68 -3.14 -6.77
N PHE A 634 22.78 -3.87 -7.37
CA PHE A 634 22.82 -5.33 -7.43
C PHE A 634 23.47 -5.73 -8.75
N MET A 635 24.59 -6.46 -8.67
CA MET A 635 25.37 -6.92 -9.80
C MET A 635 25.09 -8.40 -10.08
N HIS A 636 24.87 -8.76 -11.33
CA HIS A 636 24.63 -10.15 -11.69
C HIS A 636 25.93 -10.95 -11.62
N GLN A 637 25.83 -12.15 -11.08
CA GLN A 637 26.95 -13.06 -10.88
C GLN A 637 26.54 -14.50 -11.19
N ASN A 638 27.52 -15.41 -11.42
CA ASN A 638 27.33 -16.82 -11.72
C ASN A 638 28.30 -17.73 -10.93
N ASP A 639 28.86 -17.24 -9.83
CA ASP A 639 29.86 -17.94 -9.03
C ASP A 639 29.29 -18.56 -7.78
N ILE A 640 28.34 -17.87 -7.08
CA ILE A 640 27.82 -18.27 -5.79
C ILE A 640 26.33 -18.57 -5.88
N LEU A 641 25.96 -19.82 -5.57
CA LEU A 641 24.57 -20.24 -5.45
C LEU A 641 24.02 -19.93 -4.06
N ILE A 642 22.83 -19.33 -4.01
CA ILE A 642 22.10 -18.97 -2.80
C ILE A 642 20.73 -19.64 -2.83
N GLY A 643 20.31 -20.25 -1.71
CA GLY A 643 19.04 -20.93 -1.57
C GLY A 643 19.19 -22.37 -1.05
N ASP A 644 18.22 -23.24 -1.40
CA ASP A 644 18.09 -24.63 -0.91
C ASP A 644 18.06 -24.73 0.62
N TYR A 645 17.48 -23.72 1.25
CA TYR A 645 17.37 -23.65 2.70
C TYR A 645 15.93 -23.41 3.14
N ILE A 646 15.46 -24.19 4.13
CA ILE A 646 14.13 -24.03 4.72
C ILE A 646 14.23 -23.12 5.93
N TRP A 647 13.45 -22.05 5.91
CA TRP A 647 13.25 -21.15 7.06
C TRP A 647 11.97 -21.53 7.76
N ALA A 648 12.05 -21.82 9.06
CA ALA A 648 10.89 -22.16 9.88
C ALA A 648 10.75 -21.17 11.03
N ASP A 649 9.56 -20.59 11.16
CA ASP A 649 9.17 -19.69 12.24
C ASP A 649 7.97 -20.28 12.97
N VAL A 650 7.84 -20.00 14.27
CA VAL A 650 6.65 -20.33 15.06
C VAL A 650 6.08 -19.07 15.66
N PHE A 651 4.78 -18.92 15.64
CA PHE A 651 4.13 -17.70 16.10
C PHE A 651 2.89 -17.92 16.96
N LEU A 652 2.58 -16.93 17.76
CA LEU A 652 1.36 -16.77 18.52
C LEU A 652 0.83 -15.34 18.29
N ASN A 653 -0.33 -15.22 17.67
CA ASN A 653 -1.05 -13.96 17.52
C ASN A 653 -2.23 -13.93 18.47
N LEU A 654 -2.42 -12.84 19.17
CA LEU A 654 -3.49 -12.61 20.12
C LEU A 654 -4.23 -11.33 19.77
N GLN A 655 -5.55 -11.36 19.79
CA GLN A 655 -6.39 -10.18 19.67
C GLN A 655 -7.30 -10.06 20.88
N VAL A 656 -7.19 -8.94 21.57
CA VAL A 656 -8.05 -8.58 22.69
C VAL A 656 -8.68 -7.23 22.40
N LYS A 657 -9.98 -7.21 22.10
CA LYS A 657 -10.70 -5.98 21.72
C LYS A 657 -9.97 -5.24 20.58
N ARG A 658 -9.37 -4.08 20.89
CA ARG A 658 -8.70 -3.17 19.96
C ARG A 658 -7.17 -3.34 19.92
N ALA A 659 -6.63 -4.31 20.64
CA ALA A 659 -5.21 -4.61 20.69
C ALA A 659 -4.93 -5.93 19.99
N SER A 660 -3.94 -5.94 19.11
CA SER A 660 -3.35 -7.15 18.51
C SER A 660 -1.92 -7.28 19.00
N ILE A 661 -1.57 -8.45 19.50
CA ILE A 661 -0.24 -8.76 20.03
C ILE A 661 0.28 -9.96 19.27
N TYR A 662 1.53 -9.98 18.90
CA TYR A 662 2.18 -11.16 18.36
C TYR A 662 3.44 -11.49 19.13
N LEU A 663 3.74 -12.78 19.22
CA LEU A 663 4.99 -13.36 19.67
C LEU A 663 5.49 -14.29 18.57
N LYS A 664 6.73 -14.19 18.17
CA LYS A 664 7.31 -14.97 17.09
C LYS A 664 8.69 -15.49 17.47
N ALA A 665 8.88 -16.77 17.37
CA ALA A 665 10.19 -17.41 17.38
C ALA A 665 10.63 -17.57 15.92
N GLY A 666 11.45 -16.65 15.44
CA GLY A 666 11.94 -16.68 14.07
C GLY A 666 13.13 -17.60 13.90
N HIS A 667 13.18 -18.29 12.78
CA HIS A 667 14.26 -19.18 12.36
C HIS A 667 14.58 -20.28 13.40
N VAL A 668 13.55 -20.98 13.84
CA VAL A 668 13.67 -21.99 14.93
C VAL A 668 14.57 -23.16 14.54
N ASN A 669 14.60 -23.55 13.28
CA ASN A 669 15.47 -24.63 12.80
C ASN A 669 16.97 -24.32 12.87
N ALA A 670 17.37 -23.05 12.90
CA ALA A 670 18.78 -22.65 13.09
C ALA A 670 19.36 -23.10 14.45
N ILE A 671 18.52 -23.47 15.42
CA ILE A 671 18.95 -23.94 16.72
C ILE A 671 19.67 -25.30 16.62
N TRP A 672 19.18 -26.20 15.75
CA TRP A 672 19.68 -27.57 15.59
C TRP A 672 20.67 -27.73 14.45
N GLU A 673 20.90 -26.68 13.67
CA GLU A 673 21.78 -26.73 12.51
C GLU A 673 23.24 -26.70 12.92
N THR A 674 24.02 -27.66 12.45
CA THR A 674 25.45 -27.81 12.78
C THR A 674 26.35 -27.06 11.81
N GLN A 675 25.97 -27.00 10.54
CA GLN A 675 26.67 -26.28 9.48
C GLN A 675 25.72 -25.28 8.81
N PRO A 676 25.61 -24.06 9.31
CA PRO A 676 24.68 -23.08 8.77
C PRO A 676 25.06 -22.68 7.33
N ASN A 677 24.10 -22.79 6.43
CA ASN A 677 24.21 -22.37 5.03
C ASN A 677 23.03 -21.49 4.62
N TYR A 678 22.59 -20.59 5.51
CA TYR A 678 21.46 -19.73 5.25
C TYR A 678 21.90 -18.33 4.84
N PHE A 679 22.64 -18.25 3.72
CA PHE A 679 22.92 -17.00 3.06
C PHE A 679 21.68 -16.49 2.32
N ILE A 680 21.45 -15.18 2.38
CA ILE A 680 20.34 -14.52 1.67
C ILE A 680 20.85 -13.87 0.38
N LEU A 681 22.05 -13.32 0.41
CA LEU A 681 22.81 -12.80 -0.72
C LEU A 681 24.24 -13.34 -0.63
N PRO A 682 25.02 -13.32 -1.72
CA PRO A 682 26.45 -13.66 -1.67
C PRO A 682 27.15 -12.92 -0.54
N HIS A 683 27.82 -13.63 0.37
CA HIS A 683 28.52 -13.14 1.55
C HIS A 683 27.65 -12.50 2.67
N TYR A 684 26.31 -12.51 2.53
CA TYR A 684 25.39 -11.98 3.53
C TYR A 684 24.55 -13.10 4.14
N PRO A 685 24.96 -13.67 5.29
CA PRO A 685 24.15 -14.67 5.97
C PRO A 685 22.93 -14.03 6.63
N GLY A 686 21.85 -14.76 6.65
CA GLY A 686 20.60 -14.35 7.25
C GLY A 686 20.63 -14.29 8.77
N GLN A 687 19.51 -13.90 9.34
CA GLN A 687 19.31 -13.86 10.79
C GLN A 687 19.33 -15.28 11.37
N ARG A 688 19.92 -15.44 12.56
CA ARG A 688 19.78 -16.65 13.35
C ARG A 688 18.45 -16.65 14.12
N PHE A 689 18.20 -17.72 14.86
CA PHE A 689 17.11 -17.76 15.83
C PHE A 689 16.98 -16.47 16.63
N GLY A 690 15.76 -15.95 16.71
CA GLY A 690 15.41 -14.74 17.44
C GLY A 690 13.97 -14.75 17.92
N LEU A 691 13.72 -14.11 19.05
CA LEU A 691 12.37 -13.85 19.53
C LEU A 691 11.97 -12.42 19.17
N LEU A 692 10.85 -12.29 18.51
CA LEU A 692 10.23 -11.03 18.13
C LEU A 692 8.87 -10.93 18.82
N TRP A 693 8.46 -9.73 19.14
CA TRP A 693 7.15 -9.45 19.68
C TRP A 693 6.68 -8.07 19.27
N GLY A 694 5.41 -7.86 19.28
CA GLY A 694 4.86 -6.55 18.99
C GLY A 694 3.41 -6.42 19.42
N ILE A 695 2.99 -5.17 19.50
CA ILE A 695 1.63 -4.76 19.84
C ILE A 695 1.16 -3.69 18.85
N THR A 696 -0.05 -3.85 18.37
CA THR A 696 -0.76 -2.83 17.62
C THR A 696 -2.05 -2.51 18.33
N TRP A 697 -2.28 -1.24 18.59
CA TRP A 697 -3.46 -0.77 19.29
C TRP A 697 -4.17 0.32 18.50
N ALA A 698 -5.47 0.13 18.25
CA ALA A 698 -6.32 1.08 17.54
C ALA A 698 -7.26 1.82 18.52
N PHE A 699 -7.33 3.12 18.36
CA PHE A 699 -8.18 4.01 19.15
C PHE A 699 -9.20 4.66 18.24
N PHE A 700 -10.44 4.71 18.69
CA PHE A 700 -11.55 5.45 18.10
C PHE A 700 -12.11 6.34 19.21
N ASP A 701 -11.97 7.63 19.10
CA ASP A 701 -12.47 8.60 20.08
C ASP A 701 -13.74 9.29 19.58
#